data_2a131778053910110c75bad7f3ff16b7
#
_entry.id   2a131778053910110c75bad7f3ff16b7
#
_cell.length_a   1.000
_cell.length_b   1.000
_cell.length_c   1.000
_cell.angle_alpha   90.00
_cell.angle_beta   90.00
_cell.angle_gamma   90.00
#
_symmetry.space_group_name_H-M   'P 1'
#
loop_
_entity.id
_entity.type
_entity.pdbx_description
1 polymer ?
#
loop_
_entity_poly.entity_id
_entity_poly.type
_entity_poly.pdbx_seq_one_letter_code
_entity_poly.pdbx_strand_id
1 'polypeptide(L)'
;MMVKLKVDGIEIEVPSGFTILQACELAGAEIPRFCFHERLSIAGNCRMCLVEIKGIASKPQASCAMNVSDLRAGPNGELPEVFTKSSMVKKARAGVMEFLLINHPLDCPICDQGGECDLQDQAIFFGFGSSRYSEEKRAVEDKSIGPLVKTVMNRCIHCTRCVRFITEVAGVSELGLVGRGENAEITTYLEQSLTSEMQGNIIDLCPVGALTSKPFAFTGRSWELTKTDSIDVMDALGSAIRIDARGCEVMRILPRINESINEEWISDKTRFIWDGLKVQRLDCPYARINGRLKPVSWDYALKAIKSAVLSSDVKLGAVVGDLSSVEEIYALKLLMQSLGCENFDCRQNGEYLDPSYGRASYIFNPTIQGIEEADAMLIIGSNPRLEAAVLNARIRKRWRRGNFPIAVIGDVGELRYKYEHLGNGSEALADLVSGQHPFFKKLQEATRPLIIVGQGALRASDNVEVMANIAKLVIDVGGISDSWNGFAVLHTVASRVGALDLGFVPADDTINAMNILDKTDIVFLLGADELDFSDKQALTVYIGSHGDRGAQSADVILPGAAYTEKSGLWVNTEGRVQMGMRAIFPPGDAKEDWEIICALADELKCSLPFSSLSQLRSHLYSHHPHFMQLDEIRPSATDGIYALAKKVGKMQKRNFVSTVENFYLANSIARASATMAQCSLVAQSCEKRIFDSAKELG
;
A
#
# COMPACT_ATOMS: atom_id res chain seq x y z
N MET A 1 -22.59 8.84 -25.44
CA MET A 1 -23.94 8.53 -25.99
C MET A 1 -24.57 7.55 -25.04
N MET A 2 -25.85 7.75 -24.68
CA MET A 2 -26.61 6.83 -23.80
C MET A 2 -27.41 5.86 -24.65
N VAL A 3 -27.56 4.64 -24.17
CA VAL A 3 -28.31 3.55 -24.85
C VAL A 3 -29.41 3.07 -23.91
N LYS A 4 -30.62 2.96 -24.43
CA LYS A 4 -31.78 2.40 -23.71
C LYS A 4 -31.96 0.94 -24.03
N LEU A 5 -32.18 0.12 -23.00
CA LEU A 5 -32.48 -1.31 -23.14
C LEU A 5 -33.38 -1.79 -21.98
N LYS A 6 -33.90 -3.00 -22.13
CA LYS A 6 -34.61 -3.69 -21.04
C LYS A 6 -33.81 -4.89 -20.53
N VAL A 7 -33.77 -5.08 -19.24
CA VAL A 7 -33.20 -6.27 -18.59
C VAL A 7 -34.31 -6.91 -17.75
N ASP A 8 -34.69 -8.14 -18.09
CA ASP A 8 -35.80 -8.87 -17.46
C ASP A 8 -37.09 -8.03 -17.28
N GLY A 9 -37.37 -7.17 -18.30
CA GLY A 9 -38.54 -6.27 -18.32
C GLY A 9 -38.30 -4.89 -17.68
N ILE A 10 -37.18 -4.65 -16.98
CA ILE A 10 -36.82 -3.36 -16.38
C ILE A 10 -36.11 -2.49 -17.43
N GLU A 11 -36.65 -1.30 -17.69
CA GLU A 11 -36.04 -0.33 -18.60
C GLU A 11 -34.92 0.45 -17.90
N ILE A 12 -33.73 0.49 -18.52
CA ILE A 12 -32.58 1.22 -18.04
C ILE A 12 -31.92 2.02 -19.18
N GLU A 13 -31.18 3.04 -18.81
CA GLU A 13 -30.37 3.86 -19.73
C GLU A 13 -28.92 3.88 -19.24
N VAL A 14 -27.99 3.47 -20.11
CA VAL A 14 -26.58 3.28 -19.77
C VAL A 14 -25.64 3.87 -20.82
N PRO A 15 -24.38 4.21 -20.48
CA PRO A 15 -23.39 4.64 -21.46
C PRO A 15 -23.14 3.59 -22.53
N SER A 16 -22.94 4.02 -23.77
CA SER A 16 -22.73 3.13 -24.93
C SER A 16 -21.50 2.22 -24.84
N GLY A 17 -20.51 2.57 -24.02
CA GLY A 17 -19.31 1.76 -23.78
C GLY A 17 -19.47 0.66 -22.73
N PHE A 18 -20.65 0.54 -22.10
CA PHE A 18 -20.89 -0.51 -21.10
C PHE A 18 -21.05 -1.87 -21.78
N THR A 19 -20.59 -2.92 -21.10
CA THR A 19 -20.92 -4.29 -21.43
C THR A 19 -22.36 -4.61 -21.02
N ILE A 20 -22.97 -5.62 -21.64
CA ILE A 20 -24.29 -6.09 -21.23
C ILE A 20 -24.28 -6.58 -19.78
N LEU A 21 -23.16 -7.15 -19.31
CA LEU A 21 -22.99 -7.57 -17.93
C LEU A 21 -23.15 -6.38 -16.97
N GLN A 22 -22.45 -5.28 -17.21
CA GLN A 22 -22.54 -4.05 -16.42
C GLN A 22 -23.95 -3.44 -16.45
N ALA A 23 -24.60 -3.47 -17.62
CA ALA A 23 -26.00 -3.04 -17.73
C ALA A 23 -26.95 -3.91 -16.90
N CYS A 24 -26.77 -5.23 -16.88
CA CYS A 24 -27.54 -6.15 -16.06
C CYS A 24 -27.37 -5.87 -14.56
N GLU A 25 -26.16 -5.60 -14.11
CA GLU A 25 -25.89 -5.24 -12.71
C GLU A 25 -26.58 -3.95 -12.29
N LEU A 26 -26.56 -2.92 -13.13
CA LEU A 26 -27.32 -1.67 -12.88
C LEU A 26 -28.82 -1.89 -12.80
N ALA A 27 -29.35 -2.89 -13.51
CA ALA A 27 -30.75 -3.31 -13.39
C ALA A 27 -31.02 -4.17 -12.13
N GLY A 28 -30.01 -4.44 -11.31
CA GLY A 28 -30.12 -5.32 -10.13
C GLY A 28 -30.17 -6.82 -10.46
N ALA A 29 -29.78 -7.21 -11.68
CA ALA A 29 -29.70 -8.61 -12.09
C ALA A 29 -28.29 -9.17 -11.84
N GLU A 30 -28.18 -10.15 -10.96
CA GLU A 30 -26.93 -10.84 -10.67
C GLU A 30 -26.54 -11.78 -11.82
N ILE A 31 -25.33 -11.58 -12.36
CA ILE A 31 -24.76 -12.38 -13.45
C ILE A 31 -23.55 -13.17 -12.94
N PRO A 32 -23.62 -14.53 -12.92
CA PRO A 32 -22.49 -15.35 -12.51
C PRO A 32 -21.31 -15.22 -13.47
N ARG A 33 -20.10 -15.19 -12.95
CA ARG A 33 -18.86 -15.02 -13.72
C ARG A 33 -17.65 -15.58 -13.01
N PHE A 34 -16.62 -15.99 -13.78
CA PHE A 34 -15.31 -16.38 -13.25
C PHE A 34 -14.17 -15.61 -13.93
N CYS A 35 -14.15 -15.51 -15.26
CA CYS A 35 -13.04 -14.87 -15.96
C CYS A 35 -13.11 -13.34 -15.97
N PHE A 36 -14.30 -12.77 -15.96
CA PHE A 36 -14.48 -11.31 -15.94
C PHE A 36 -14.08 -10.71 -14.60
N HIS A 37 -13.40 -9.58 -14.68
CA HIS A 37 -13.02 -8.75 -13.55
C HIS A 37 -13.01 -7.29 -13.99
N GLU A 38 -13.53 -6.38 -13.16
CA GLU A 38 -13.76 -4.98 -13.51
C GLU A 38 -12.48 -4.25 -13.94
N ARG A 39 -11.33 -4.63 -13.38
CA ARG A 39 -10.05 -3.95 -13.59
C ARG A 39 -9.10 -4.68 -14.54
N LEU A 40 -9.55 -5.76 -15.14
CA LEU A 40 -8.74 -6.56 -16.08
C LEU A 40 -9.40 -6.59 -17.46
N SER A 41 -8.61 -6.83 -18.49
CA SER A 41 -9.14 -7.01 -19.84
C SER A 41 -10.14 -8.19 -19.91
N ILE A 42 -11.06 -8.13 -20.86
CA ILE A 42 -12.11 -9.13 -21.02
C ILE A 42 -11.52 -10.39 -21.68
N ALA A 43 -11.57 -11.52 -20.98
CA ALA A 43 -11.13 -12.81 -21.52
C ALA A 43 -12.26 -13.57 -22.25
N GLY A 44 -13.50 -13.50 -21.75
CA GLY A 44 -14.68 -14.13 -22.36
C GLY A 44 -14.64 -15.66 -22.46
N ASN A 45 -13.75 -16.33 -21.69
CA ASN A 45 -13.43 -17.75 -21.82
C ASN A 45 -14.23 -18.69 -20.91
N CYS A 46 -14.68 -18.27 -19.72
CA CYS A 46 -15.41 -19.15 -18.80
C CYS A 46 -16.86 -19.43 -19.23
N ARG A 47 -17.48 -18.55 -19.99
CA ARG A 47 -18.86 -18.65 -20.50
C ARG A 47 -19.95 -18.69 -19.41
N MET A 48 -19.64 -18.42 -18.16
CA MET A 48 -20.65 -18.47 -17.10
C MET A 48 -21.64 -17.30 -17.15
N CYS A 49 -21.24 -16.16 -17.74
CA CYS A 49 -22.06 -14.95 -17.86
C CYS A 49 -23.08 -14.96 -19.00
N LEU A 50 -23.48 -16.12 -19.53
CA LEU A 50 -24.41 -16.24 -20.63
C LEU A 50 -25.78 -15.62 -20.30
N VAL A 51 -26.34 -14.86 -21.27
CA VAL A 51 -27.68 -14.25 -21.26
C VAL A 51 -28.36 -14.50 -22.58
N GLU A 52 -29.68 -14.40 -22.62
CA GLU A 52 -30.49 -14.44 -23.83
C GLU A 52 -30.82 -13.00 -24.26
N ILE A 53 -30.71 -12.72 -25.57
CA ILE A 53 -31.01 -11.42 -26.14
C ILE A 53 -32.16 -11.60 -27.14
N LYS A 54 -33.25 -10.87 -26.95
CA LYS A 54 -34.44 -10.92 -27.82
C LYS A 54 -34.06 -10.55 -29.25
N GLY A 55 -34.41 -11.42 -30.20
CA GLY A 55 -34.18 -11.17 -31.62
C GLY A 55 -32.76 -11.42 -32.16
N ILE A 56 -31.81 -11.77 -31.29
CA ILE A 56 -30.46 -12.21 -31.65
C ILE A 56 -30.34 -13.70 -31.43
N ALA A 57 -30.29 -14.49 -32.51
CA ALA A 57 -30.01 -15.93 -32.55
C ALA A 57 -30.60 -16.85 -31.43
N SER A 58 -30.82 -18.11 -31.79
CA SER A 58 -31.24 -19.18 -30.86
C SER A 58 -30.16 -19.62 -29.84
N LYS A 59 -29.12 -18.83 -29.61
CA LYS A 59 -27.98 -19.18 -28.74
C LYS A 59 -27.71 -18.08 -27.69
N PRO A 60 -27.46 -18.45 -26.43
CA PRO A 60 -27.11 -17.47 -25.40
C PRO A 60 -25.77 -16.79 -25.71
N GLN A 61 -25.64 -15.52 -25.32
CA GLN A 61 -24.49 -14.67 -25.58
C GLN A 61 -23.71 -14.39 -24.28
N ALA A 62 -22.40 -14.20 -24.39
CA ALA A 62 -21.54 -13.84 -23.25
C ALA A 62 -21.68 -12.34 -22.93
N SER A 63 -22.39 -12.01 -21.87
CA SER A 63 -22.70 -10.62 -21.49
C SER A 63 -21.46 -9.77 -21.17
N CYS A 64 -20.36 -10.38 -20.73
CA CYS A 64 -19.11 -9.67 -20.43
C CYS A 64 -18.34 -9.25 -21.69
N ALA A 65 -18.63 -9.84 -22.85
CA ALA A 65 -17.87 -9.62 -24.08
C ALA A 65 -18.67 -8.88 -25.18
N MET A 66 -19.90 -8.50 -24.89
CA MET A 66 -20.75 -7.70 -25.78
C MET A 66 -21.03 -6.34 -25.18
N ASN A 67 -20.92 -5.30 -25.99
CA ASN A 67 -21.31 -3.94 -25.58
C ASN A 67 -22.81 -3.71 -25.78
N VAL A 68 -23.38 -2.82 -24.98
CA VAL A 68 -24.80 -2.42 -25.15
C VAL A 68 -25.04 -1.72 -26.49
N SER A 69 -24.00 -1.09 -27.08
CA SER A 69 -24.06 -0.49 -28.42
C SER A 69 -24.25 -1.50 -29.55
N ASP A 70 -23.94 -2.79 -29.33
CA ASP A 70 -24.07 -3.85 -30.34
C ASP A 70 -25.51 -4.40 -30.40
N LEU A 71 -26.34 -4.03 -29.44
CA LEU A 71 -27.76 -4.41 -29.38
C LEU A 71 -28.56 -3.66 -30.44
N ARG A 72 -29.45 -4.37 -31.12
CA ARG A 72 -30.33 -3.80 -32.16
C ARG A 72 -31.75 -3.68 -31.64
N ALA A 73 -32.41 -2.59 -32.00
CA ALA A 73 -33.84 -2.42 -31.77
C ALA A 73 -34.62 -3.50 -32.53
N GLY A 74 -35.75 -3.90 -31.95
CA GLY A 74 -36.67 -4.83 -32.59
C GLY A 74 -37.26 -4.28 -33.92
N PRO A 75 -37.91 -5.13 -34.74
CA PRO A 75 -38.42 -4.74 -36.08
C PRO A 75 -39.40 -3.55 -36.04
N ASN A 76 -40.12 -3.35 -34.92
CA ASN A 76 -41.07 -2.27 -34.73
C ASN A 76 -40.51 -1.09 -33.89
N GLY A 77 -39.17 -0.97 -33.75
CA GLY A 77 -38.53 0.03 -32.93
C GLY A 77 -38.57 -0.30 -31.42
N GLU A 78 -38.86 -1.56 -31.06
CA GLU A 78 -38.83 -2.02 -29.67
C GLU A 78 -37.43 -1.91 -29.07
N LEU A 79 -37.33 -1.55 -27.79
CA LEU A 79 -36.05 -1.54 -27.09
C LEU A 79 -35.43 -2.94 -27.07
N PRO A 80 -34.11 -3.07 -27.22
CA PRO A 80 -33.43 -4.34 -27.03
C PRO A 80 -33.72 -4.88 -25.64
N GLU A 81 -33.97 -6.19 -25.55
CA GLU A 81 -34.32 -6.83 -24.29
C GLU A 81 -33.37 -8.00 -23.99
N VAL A 82 -32.83 -8.03 -22.77
CA VAL A 82 -31.93 -9.06 -22.26
C VAL A 82 -32.64 -9.85 -21.18
N PHE A 83 -32.62 -11.18 -21.29
CA PHE A 83 -33.17 -12.08 -20.29
C PHE A 83 -32.05 -12.80 -19.56
N THR A 84 -32.04 -12.67 -18.22
CA THR A 84 -31.02 -13.26 -17.35
C THR A 84 -31.47 -14.54 -16.68
N LYS A 85 -32.80 -14.82 -16.67
CA LYS A 85 -33.43 -15.93 -15.92
C LYS A 85 -34.29 -16.87 -16.79
N SER A 86 -34.20 -16.78 -18.13
CA SER A 86 -34.94 -17.66 -19.02
C SER A 86 -34.54 -19.12 -18.86
N SER A 87 -35.41 -20.05 -19.32
CA SER A 87 -35.13 -21.50 -19.29
C SER A 87 -33.85 -21.84 -20.08
N MET A 88 -33.63 -21.16 -21.20
CA MET A 88 -32.42 -21.30 -22.03
C MET A 88 -31.18 -20.89 -21.24
N VAL A 89 -31.18 -19.73 -20.58
CA VAL A 89 -30.05 -19.23 -19.79
C VAL A 89 -29.74 -20.15 -18.62
N LYS A 90 -30.77 -20.58 -17.86
CA LYS A 90 -30.60 -21.52 -16.74
C LYS A 90 -29.93 -22.82 -17.19
N LYS A 91 -30.45 -23.43 -18.29
CA LYS A 91 -29.88 -24.67 -18.84
C LYS A 91 -28.45 -24.48 -19.34
N ALA A 92 -28.17 -23.34 -19.99
CA ALA A 92 -26.83 -23.05 -20.50
C ALA A 92 -25.81 -22.86 -19.37
N ARG A 93 -26.16 -22.09 -18.31
CA ARG A 93 -25.28 -21.90 -17.13
C ARG A 93 -25.05 -23.20 -16.39
N ALA A 94 -26.07 -24.02 -16.18
CA ALA A 94 -25.91 -25.33 -15.57
C ALA A 94 -24.97 -26.25 -16.36
N GLY A 95 -25.07 -26.25 -17.69
CA GLY A 95 -24.14 -26.98 -18.57
C GLY A 95 -22.72 -26.45 -18.51
N VAL A 96 -22.51 -25.13 -18.44
CA VAL A 96 -21.18 -24.52 -18.27
C VAL A 96 -20.60 -24.90 -16.92
N MET A 97 -21.40 -24.86 -15.85
CA MET A 97 -20.96 -25.29 -14.52
C MET A 97 -20.53 -26.75 -14.51
N GLU A 98 -21.28 -27.63 -15.19
CA GLU A 98 -20.90 -29.03 -15.33
C GLU A 98 -19.53 -29.19 -16.02
N PHE A 99 -19.25 -28.44 -17.09
CA PHE A 99 -17.93 -28.41 -17.73
C PHE A 99 -16.82 -27.94 -16.82
N LEU A 100 -17.04 -26.90 -16.00
CA LEU A 100 -16.05 -26.42 -15.06
C LEU A 100 -15.74 -27.43 -13.95
N LEU A 101 -16.72 -28.28 -13.59
CA LEU A 101 -16.61 -29.28 -12.53
C LEU A 101 -16.06 -30.63 -12.99
N ILE A 102 -16.06 -30.92 -14.30
CA ILE A 102 -15.60 -32.22 -14.85
C ILE A 102 -14.24 -32.61 -14.30
N ASN A 103 -13.24 -31.75 -14.42
CA ASN A 103 -11.87 -31.99 -13.96
C ASN A 103 -11.57 -31.41 -12.58
N HIS A 104 -12.52 -30.70 -11.95
CA HIS A 104 -12.30 -30.13 -10.61
C HIS A 104 -12.27 -31.24 -9.56
N PRO A 105 -11.19 -31.31 -8.70
CA PRO A 105 -11.09 -32.38 -7.69
C PRO A 105 -12.09 -32.17 -6.55
N LEU A 106 -12.44 -33.26 -5.85
CA LEU A 106 -13.31 -33.23 -4.68
C LEU A 106 -12.53 -32.85 -3.39
N ASP A 107 -11.80 -31.77 -3.45
CA ASP A 107 -10.83 -31.32 -2.43
C ASP A 107 -11.39 -30.32 -1.42
N CYS A 108 -12.68 -29.94 -1.47
CA CYS A 108 -13.21 -28.88 -0.60
C CYS A 108 -12.86 -29.02 0.88
N PRO A 109 -12.84 -30.25 1.49
CA PRO A 109 -12.46 -30.42 2.88
C PRO A 109 -10.98 -30.06 3.18
N ILE A 110 -10.09 -30.19 2.21
CA ILE A 110 -8.64 -29.91 2.34
C ILE A 110 -8.21 -28.66 1.56
N CYS A 111 -9.16 -27.96 0.93
CA CYS A 111 -8.90 -26.77 0.14
C CYS A 111 -8.93 -25.52 1.02
N ASP A 112 -7.86 -24.70 1.01
CA ASP A 112 -7.80 -23.45 1.80
C ASP A 112 -8.83 -22.41 1.34
N GLN A 113 -9.40 -22.54 0.12
CA GLN A 113 -10.48 -21.68 -0.38
C GLN A 113 -11.88 -22.12 0.11
N GLY A 114 -12.01 -23.27 0.77
CA GLY A 114 -13.31 -23.79 1.22
C GLY A 114 -14.04 -22.85 2.16
N GLY A 115 -15.30 -22.49 1.82
CA GLY A 115 -16.13 -21.53 2.54
C GLY A 115 -16.01 -20.06 2.08
N GLU A 116 -15.09 -19.77 1.14
CA GLU A 116 -14.94 -18.47 0.48
C GLU A 116 -14.61 -18.66 -1.02
N CYS A 117 -15.23 -19.65 -1.67
CA CYS A 117 -14.91 -20.10 -3.02
C CYS A 117 -16.04 -19.78 -3.99
N ASP A 118 -15.80 -18.91 -4.98
CA ASP A 118 -16.78 -18.52 -6.01
C ASP A 118 -17.33 -19.73 -6.76
N LEU A 119 -16.48 -20.75 -7.05
CA LEU A 119 -16.92 -21.94 -7.76
C LEU A 119 -17.89 -22.77 -6.90
N GLN A 120 -17.66 -22.86 -5.60
CA GLN A 120 -18.52 -23.57 -4.65
C GLN A 120 -19.91 -22.92 -4.59
N ASP A 121 -19.94 -21.61 -4.41
CA ASP A 121 -21.16 -20.82 -4.29
C ASP A 121 -21.97 -20.85 -5.60
N GLN A 122 -21.30 -20.60 -6.74
CA GLN A 122 -21.97 -20.62 -8.04
C GLN A 122 -22.40 -22.03 -8.47
N ALA A 123 -21.70 -23.09 -8.03
CA ALA A 123 -22.11 -24.47 -8.29
C ALA A 123 -23.41 -24.82 -7.57
N ILE A 124 -23.61 -24.33 -6.35
CA ILE A 124 -24.87 -24.51 -5.58
C ILE A 124 -26.02 -23.76 -6.24
N PHE A 125 -25.81 -22.50 -6.69
CA PHE A 125 -26.87 -21.66 -7.25
C PHE A 125 -27.25 -22.01 -8.70
N PHE A 126 -26.30 -22.41 -9.52
CA PHE A 126 -26.49 -22.52 -10.97
C PHE A 126 -26.19 -23.92 -11.52
N GLY A 127 -25.61 -24.81 -10.73
CA GLY A 127 -25.20 -26.15 -11.16
C GLY A 127 -26.31 -27.20 -11.01
N PHE A 128 -25.96 -28.45 -11.34
CA PHE A 128 -26.81 -29.63 -11.08
C PHE A 128 -26.47 -30.21 -9.72
N GLY A 129 -27.44 -30.86 -9.08
CA GLY A 129 -27.26 -31.51 -7.78
C GLY A 129 -26.47 -32.84 -7.83
N SER A 130 -26.07 -33.32 -9.02
CA SER A 130 -25.35 -34.57 -9.20
C SER A 130 -24.39 -34.48 -10.40
N SER A 131 -23.34 -35.30 -10.42
CA SER A 131 -22.42 -35.42 -11.55
C SER A 131 -22.80 -36.63 -12.39
N ARG A 132 -22.70 -36.47 -13.72
CA ARG A 132 -22.82 -37.54 -14.73
C ARG A 132 -21.46 -38.04 -15.20
N TYR A 133 -20.37 -37.38 -14.78
CA TYR A 133 -19.02 -37.67 -15.22
C TYR A 133 -18.47 -38.89 -14.48
N SER A 134 -18.06 -39.91 -15.21
CA SER A 134 -17.57 -41.19 -14.70
C SER A 134 -16.13 -41.49 -15.08
N GLU A 135 -15.49 -40.63 -15.86
CA GLU A 135 -14.11 -40.79 -16.32
C GLU A 135 -13.12 -40.26 -15.26
N GLU A 136 -11.86 -40.57 -15.41
CA GLU A 136 -10.80 -40.06 -14.54
C GLU A 136 -10.61 -38.55 -14.74
N LYS A 137 -10.43 -37.84 -13.61
CA LYS A 137 -10.16 -36.40 -13.63
C LYS A 137 -8.70 -36.13 -14.00
N ARG A 138 -8.47 -35.00 -14.68
CA ARG A 138 -7.14 -34.53 -15.01
C ARG A 138 -6.25 -34.44 -13.75
N ALA A 139 -5.02 -34.92 -13.86
CA ALA A 139 -3.98 -34.73 -12.87
C ALA A 139 -2.86 -33.84 -13.42
N VAL A 140 -2.54 -32.78 -12.70
CA VAL A 140 -1.48 -31.81 -13.04
C VAL A 140 -0.53 -31.68 -11.86
N GLU A 141 0.76 -31.67 -12.10
CA GLU A 141 1.77 -31.48 -11.08
C GLU A 141 1.78 -30.04 -10.56
N ASP A 142 1.90 -29.88 -9.24
CA ASP A 142 1.99 -28.57 -8.61
C ASP A 142 3.35 -27.94 -8.90
N LYS A 143 3.37 -26.64 -9.19
CA LYS A 143 4.57 -25.87 -9.52
C LYS A 143 4.93 -24.91 -8.39
N SER A 144 6.23 -24.75 -8.13
CA SER A 144 6.69 -23.72 -7.20
C SER A 144 6.82 -22.37 -7.93
N ILE A 145 6.08 -21.36 -7.47
CA ILE A 145 6.12 -20.00 -8.03
C ILE A 145 6.64 -18.96 -7.03
N GLY A 146 7.24 -19.41 -5.93
CA GLY A 146 7.83 -18.56 -4.91
C GLY A 146 7.38 -18.87 -3.49
N PRO A 147 7.77 -18.02 -2.51
CA PRO A 147 7.46 -18.24 -1.09
C PRO A 147 6.03 -17.85 -0.69
N LEU A 148 5.33 -17.02 -1.45
CA LEU A 148 4.06 -16.40 -1.04
C LEU A 148 2.83 -17.18 -1.50
N VAL A 149 2.87 -17.76 -2.70
CA VAL A 149 1.71 -18.38 -3.34
C VAL A 149 1.89 -19.88 -3.43
N LYS A 150 0.93 -20.61 -2.87
CA LYS A 150 0.80 -22.08 -3.00
C LYS A 150 -0.04 -22.37 -4.23
N THR A 151 0.40 -23.31 -5.04
CA THR A 151 -0.31 -23.78 -6.23
C THR A 151 -0.91 -25.16 -6.02
N VAL A 152 -2.14 -25.37 -6.48
CA VAL A 152 -2.78 -26.67 -6.65
C VAL A 152 -3.51 -26.64 -7.99
N MET A 153 -2.75 -26.93 -9.08
CA MET A 153 -3.22 -26.67 -10.45
C MET A 153 -4.35 -27.59 -10.90
N ASN A 154 -4.59 -28.71 -10.24
CA ASN A 154 -5.78 -29.53 -10.46
C ASN A 154 -7.09 -28.78 -10.22
N ARG A 155 -7.07 -27.77 -9.33
CA ARG A 155 -8.24 -26.92 -9.00
C ARG A 155 -8.45 -25.76 -9.98
N CYS A 156 -7.49 -25.51 -10.88
CA CYS A 156 -7.55 -24.38 -11.82
C CYS A 156 -8.65 -24.57 -12.86
N ILE A 157 -9.48 -23.51 -13.06
CA ILE A 157 -10.55 -23.44 -14.06
C ILE A 157 -10.16 -22.58 -15.27
N HIS A 158 -8.89 -22.28 -15.45
CA HIS A 158 -8.30 -21.53 -16.59
C HIS A 158 -8.97 -20.17 -16.87
N CYS A 159 -9.43 -19.47 -15.82
CA CYS A 159 -10.07 -18.15 -15.97
C CYS A 159 -9.10 -17.05 -16.41
N THR A 160 -7.79 -17.27 -16.32
CA THR A 160 -6.69 -16.36 -16.67
C THR A 160 -6.65 -15.02 -15.94
N ARG A 161 -7.40 -14.84 -14.84
CA ARG A 161 -7.34 -13.60 -14.02
C ARG A 161 -5.91 -13.34 -13.51
N CYS A 162 -5.23 -14.36 -12.99
CA CYS A 162 -3.86 -14.26 -12.48
C CYS A 162 -2.86 -13.85 -13.56
N VAL A 163 -2.91 -14.43 -14.76
CA VAL A 163 -2.04 -14.08 -15.89
C VAL A 163 -2.27 -12.62 -16.30
N ARG A 164 -3.54 -12.21 -16.44
CA ARG A 164 -3.87 -10.82 -16.82
C ARG A 164 -3.45 -9.83 -15.75
N PHE A 165 -3.63 -10.14 -14.47
CA PHE A 165 -3.18 -9.27 -13.37
C PHE A 165 -1.67 -9.07 -13.41
N ILE A 166 -0.90 -10.16 -13.46
CA ILE A 166 0.57 -10.10 -13.47
C ILE A 166 1.07 -9.28 -14.68
N THR A 167 0.44 -9.45 -15.85
CA THR A 167 0.83 -8.73 -17.07
C THR A 167 0.32 -7.29 -17.10
N GLU A 168 -0.93 -7.05 -16.71
CA GLU A 168 -1.59 -5.75 -16.91
C GLU A 168 -1.39 -4.79 -15.75
N VAL A 169 -1.51 -5.27 -14.52
CA VAL A 169 -1.41 -4.46 -13.30
C VAL A 169 0.02 -4.47 -12.75
N ALA A 170 0.56 -5.64 -12.45
CA ALA A 170 1.91 -5.78 -11.91
C ALA A 170 3.02 -5.47 -12.94
N GLY A 171 2.77 -5.68 -14.23
CA GLY A 171 3.65 -5.26 -15.32
C GLY A 171 4.78 -6.22 -15.64
N VAL A 172 4.66 -7.48 -15.23
CA VAL A 172 5.63 -8.54 -15.52
C VAL A 172 4.99 -9.66 -16.33
N SER A 173 5.74 -10.29 -17.22
CA SER A 173 5.24 -11.40 -18.08
C SER A 173 5.79 -12.74 -17.59
N GLU A 174 5.70 -13.00 -16.29
CA GLU A 174 6.29 -14.17 -15.64
C GLU A 174 5.33 -15.36 -15.59
N LEU A 175 4.03 -15.12 -15.66
CA LEU A 175 2.99 -16.14 -15.59
C LEU A 175 2.28 -16.26 -16.95
N GLY A 176 2.12 -17.46 -17.46
CA GLY A 176 1.51 -17.73 -18.74
C GLY A 176 0.61 -18.95 -18.75
N LEU A 177 -0.12 -19.14 -19.85
CA LEU A 177 -0.90 -20.35 -20.12
C LEU A 177 -0.14 -21.17 -21.18
N VAL A 178 0.23 -22.39 -20.85
CA VAL A 178 0.93 -23.34 -21.71
C VAL A 178 -0.03 -24.47 -22.08
N GLY A 179 0.13 -25.05 -23.28
CA GLY A 179 -0.75 -26.11 -23.74
C GLY A 179 -2.12 -25.63 -24.24
N ARG A 180 -3.03 -26.56 -24.48
CA ARG A 180 -4.39 -26.30 -24.97
C ARG A 180 -5.37 -27.39 -24.53
N GLY A 181 -6.66 -27.05 -24.51
CA GLY A 181 -7.72 -27.99 -24.10
C GLY A 181 -7.55 -28.39 -22.63
N GLU A 182 -7.75 -29.64 -22.32
CA GLU A 182 -7.59 -30.19 -20.97
C GLU A 182 -6.15 -30.16 -20.46
N ASN A 183 -5.17 -30.19 -21.38
CA ASN A 183 -3.75 -30.11 -21.05
C ASN A 183 -3.24 -28.67 -20.89
N ALA A 184 -4.13 -27.67 -20.89
CA ALA A 184 -3.75 -26.29 -20.62
C ALA A 184 -3.36 -26.14 -19.14
N GLU A 185 -2.27 -25.41 -18.88
CA GLU A 185 -1.71 -25.23 -17.54
C GLU A 185 -1.21 -23.79 -17.36
N ILE A 186 -1.53 -23.20 -16.22
CA ILE A 186 -0.96 -21.91 -15.83
C ILE A 186 0.32 -22.15 -15.06
N THR A 187 1.43 -21.64 -15.58
CA THR A 187 2.76 -21.85 -14.99
C THR A 187 3.66 -20.64 -15.27
N THR A 188 4.78 -20.59 -14.57
CA THR A 188 5.87 -19.65 -14.85
C THR A 188 6.87 -20.26 -15.84
N TYR A 189 7.62 -19.41 -16.52
CA TYR A 189 8.68 -19.87 -17.43
C TYR A 189 9.80 -20.55 -16.61
N LEU A 190 10.10 -21.80 -16.93
CA LEU A 190 11.12 -22.64 -16.26
C LEU A 190 10.97 -22.66 -14.73
N GLU A 191 9.76 -22.63 -14.21
CA GLU A 191 9.45 -22.65 -12.77
C GLU A 191 10.15 -21.54 -11.96
N GLN A 192 10.42 -20.40 -12.59
CA GLN A 192 10.97 -19.24 -11.90
C GLN A 192 9.96 -18.65 -10.91
N SER A 193 10.47 -18.12 -9.80
CA SER A 193 9.65 -17.40 -8.83
C SER A 193 9.15 -16.10 -9.42
N LEU A 194 7.92 -15.71 -9.03
CA LEU A 194 7.39 -14.39 -9.34
C LEU A 194 8.20 -13.31 -8.62
N THR A 195 8.43 -12.16 -9.30
CA THR A 195 9.27 -11.07 -8.80
C THR A 195 8.51 -9.78 -8.49
N SER A 196 7.20 -9.74 -8.76
CA SER A 196 6.40 -8.55 -8.48
C SER A 196 6.18 -8.33 -7.00
N GLU A 197 6.24 -7.09 -6.56
CA GLU A 197 5.91 -6.63 -5.20
C GLU A 197 4.41 -6.70 -4.87
N MET A 198 3.59 -7.14 -5.85
CA MET A 198 2.13 -7.24 -5.74
C MET A 198 1.61 -8.64 -6.11
N GLN A 199 2.49 -9.64 -6.19
CA GLN A 199 2.11 -10.99 -6.64
C GLN A 199 1.03 -11.64 -5.77
N GLY A 200 0.95 -11.32 -4.49
CA GLY A 200 -0.05 -11.86 -3.57
C GLY A 200 -1.50 -11.57 -3.96
N ASN A 201 -1.77 -10.54 -4.77
CA ASN A 201 -3.13 -10.23 -5.22
C ASN A 201 -3.74 -11.29 -6.16
N ILE A 202 -2.91 -12.17 -6.76
CA ILE A 202 -3.45 -13.30 -7.56
C ILE A 202 -4.20 -14.30 -6.71
N ILE A 203 -4.01 -14.31 -5.39
CA ILE A 203 -4.72 -15.17 -4.44
C ILE A 203 -6.20 -14.75 -4.38
N ASP A 204 -6.47 -13.46 -4.18
CA ASP A 204 -7.84 -12.93 -4.10
C ASP A 204 -8.54 -12.99 -5.46
N LEU A 205 -7.79 -12.80 -6.55
CA LEU A 205 -8.30 -12.87 -7.90
C LEU A 205 -8.66 -14.30 -8.34
N CYS A 206 -8.04 -15.31 -7.72
CA CYS A 206 -8.31 -16.69 -8.09
C CYS A 206 -9.68 -17.14 -7.54
N PRO A 207 -10.68 -17.43 -8.41
CA PRO A 207 -12.03 -17.76 -7.97
C PRO A 207 -12.13 -19.16 -7.34
N VAL A 208 -11.00 -19.87 -7.26
CA VAL A 208 -10.91 -21.26 -6.77
C VAL A 208 -9.63 -21.44 -5.96
N GLY A 209 -9.51 -22.54 -5.23
CA GLY A 209 -8.33 -22.88 -4.44
C GLY A 209 -7.10 -23.34 -5.23
N ALA A 210 -6.93 -22.88 -6.47
CA ALA A 210 -5.75 -23.19 -7.29
C ALA A 210 -4.53 -22.35 -6.89
N LEU A 211 -4.74 -21.10 -6.50
CA LEU A 211 -3.72 -20.19 -5.97
C LEU A 211 -4.18 -19.72 -4.60
N THR A 212 -3.43 -20.07 -3.56
CA THR A 212 -3.74 -19.73 -2.16
C THR A 212 -2.52 -19.19 -1.44
N SER A 213 -2.71 -18.56 -0.28
CA SER A 213 -1.61 -18.08 0.54
C SER A 213 -0.79 -19.24 1.08
N LYS A 214 0.50 -19.31 0.73
CA LYS A 214 1.41 -20.35 1.23
C LYS A 214 1.69 -20.23 2.73
N PRO A 215 1.92 -19.01 3.30
CA PRO A 215 2.09 -18.85 4.74
C PRO A 215 0.84 -19.16 5.56
N PHE A 216 -0.38 -18.95 5.00
CA PHE A 216 -1.64 -19.24 5.68
C PHE A 216 -2.15 -20.68 5.45
N ALA A 217 -1.50 -21.47 4.58
CA ALA A 217 -1.98 -22.80 4.19
C ALA A 217 -2.28 -23.70 5.40
N PHE A 218 -3.49 -24.25 5.48
CA PHE A 218 -3.99 -25.17 6.50
C PHE A 218 -4.04 -24.62 7.94
N THR A 219 -3.92 -23.30 8.15
CA THR A 219 -3.89 -22.72 9.51
C THR A 219 -5.27 -22.43 10.09
N GLY A 220 -6.29 -22.20 9.28
CA GLY A 220 -7.64 -21.91 9.74
C GLY A 220 -8.64 -21.76 8.61
N ARG A 221 -9.93 -21.64 8.97
CA ARG A 221 -11.04 -21.41 8.07
C ARG A 221 -11.55 -19.96 8.18
N SER A 222 -12.09 -19.42 7.10
CA SER A 222 -12.55 -18.02 7.04
C SER A 222 -13.63 -17.68 8.07
N TRP A 223 -14.46 -18.64 8.44
CA TRP A 223 -15.53 -18.46 9.44
C TRP A 223 -15.05 -18.53 10.90
N GLU A 224 -13.84 -19.00 11.15
CA GLU A 224 -13.21 -19.03 12.48
C GLU A 224 -12.55 -17.69 12.84
N LEU A 225 -12.41 -16.77 11.88
CA LEU A 225 -11.65 -15.55 12.01
C LEU A 225 -12.52 -14.34 12.33
N THR A 226 -12.10 -13.55 13.29
CA THR A 226 -12.66 -12.22 13.56
C THR A 226 -12.09 -11.24 12.54
N LYS A 227 -12.97 -10.47 11.89
CA LYS A 227 -12.63 -9.54 10.81
C LYS A 227 -12.68 -8.11 11.32
N THR A 228 -11.57 -7.38 11.19
CA THR A 228 -11.46 -5.97 11.60
C THR A 228 -10.99 -5.14 10.42
N ASP A 229 -11.78 -4.14 10.06
CA ASP A 229 -11.40 -3.16 9.05
C ASP A 229 -10.34 -2.20 9.60
N SER A 230 -9.28 -1.98 8.84
CA SER A 230 -8.15 -1.12 9.25
C SER A 230 -7.47 -0.51 8.03
N ILE A 231 -6.30 0.08 8.24
CA ILE A 231 -5.45 0.66 7.21
C ILE A 231 -4.05 0.05 7.28
N ASP A 232 -3.38 0.05 6.14
CA ASP A 232 -1.97 -0.32 6.04
C ASP A 232 -1.06 0.83 6.50
N VAL A 233 0.00 0.47 7.23
CA VAL A 233 1.04 1.39 7.69
C VAL A 233 2.44 1.00 7.21
N MET A 234 2.53 0.04 6.28
CA MET A 234 3.80 -0.45 5.76
C MET A 234 4.42 0.47 4.70
N ASP A 235 3.62 1.38 4.18
CA ASP A 235 4.03 2.51 3.34
C ASP A 235 3.15 3.73 3.64
N ALA A 236 3.35 4.82 2.92
CA ALA A 236 2.62 6.07 3.16
C ALA A 236 1.29 6.18 2.39
N LEU A 237 0.82 5.14 1.73
CA LEU A 237 -0.43 5.20 0.96
C LEU A 237 -1.67 5.07 1.84
N GLY A 238 -1.57 4.34 2.95
CA GLY A 238 -2.72 4.05 3.81
C GLY A 238 -3.76 3.19 3.10
N SER A 239 -3.34 2.12 2.43
CA SER A 239 -4.23 1.20 1.73
C SER A 239 -5.27 0.61 2.68
N ALA A 240 -6.53 0.53 2.23
CA ALA A 240 -7.60 -0.05 3.02
C ALA A 240 -7.41 -1.57 3.14
N ILE A 241 -7.35 -2.09 4.36
CA ILE A 241 -7.13 -3.50 4.66
C ILE A 241 -8.19 -4.06 5.61
N ARG A 242 -8.29 -5.38 5.61
CA ARG A 242 -9.00 -6.16 6.62
C ARG A 242 -8.02 -7.07 7.32
N ILE A 243 -7.99 -7.00 8.63
CA ILE A 243 -7.18 -7.87 9.48
C ILE A 243 -8.07 -9.00 9.97
N ASP A 244 -7.72 -10.23 9.61
CA ASP A 244 -8.39 -11.45 10.05
C ASP A 244 -7.58 -12.07 11.19
N ALA A 245 -8.15 -12.14 12.40
CA ALA A 245 -7.52 -12.61 13.63
C ALA A 245 -8.24 -13.81 14.23
N ARG A 246 -7.50 -14.62 14.99
CA ARG A 246 -8.06 -15.71 15.83
C ARG A 246 -7.50 -15.61 17.23
N GLY A 247 -8.36 -15.27 18.20
CA GLY A 247 -7.93 -14.97 19.57
C GLY A 247 -7.02 -13.74 19.61
N CYS A 248 -5.79 -13.92 20.07
CA CYS A 248 -4.78 -12.86 20.17
C CYS A 248 -3.77 -12.86 19.01
N GLU A 249 -4.05 -13.57 17.92
CA GLU A 249 -3.12 -13.69 16.79
C GLU A 249 -3.72 -13.17 15.49
N VAL A 250 -2.97 -12.34 14.77
CA VAL A 250 -3.27 -12.01 13.38
C VAL A 250 -2.94 -13.22 12.51
N MET A 251 -3.91 -13.66 11.71
CA MET A 251 -3.80 -14.85 10.88
C MET A 251 -3.54 -14.51 9.42
N ARG A 252 -4.12 -13.43 8.90
CA ARG A 252 -3.92 -12.93 7.54
C ARG A 252 -4.38 -11.48 7.42
N ILE A 253 -3.89 -10.80 6.38
CA ILE A 253 -4.29 -9.44 6.01
C ILE A 253 -4.76 -9.49 4.56
N LEU A 254 -5.94 -8.92 4.30
CA LEU A 254 -6.58 -8.90 2.99
C LEU A 254 -6.91 -7.46 2.58
N PRO A 255 -7.00 -7.15 1.28
CA PRO A 255 -7.41 -5.83 0.82
C PRO A 255 -8.89 -5.58 1.09
N ARG A 256 -9.25 -4.31 1.27
CA ARG A 256 -10.58 -3.77 1.12
C ARG A 256 -10.63 -2.82 -0.08
N ILE A 257 -11.78 -2.76 -0.73
CA ILE A 257 -11.98 -1.85 -1.85
C ILE A 257 -11.95 -0.41 -1.36
N ASN A 258 -11.06 0.40 -1.93
CA ASN A 258 -11.05 1.85 -1.80
C ASN A 258 -10.61 2.48 -3.12
N GLU A 259 -11.57 3.00 -3.88
CA GLU A 259 -11.36 3.55 -5.23
C GLU A 259 -10.37 4.71 -5.24
N SER A 260 -10.34 5.50 -4.17
CA SER A 260 -9.48 6.68 -4.08
C SER A 260 -8.02 6.33 -3.82
N ILE A 261 -7.72 5.22 -3.13
CA ILE A 261 -6.36 4.87 -2.69
C ILE A 261 -5.83 3.64 -3.43
N ASN A 262 -6.27 2.46 -3.01
CA ASN A 262 -5.67 1.20 -3.44
C ASN A 262 -6.52 0.40 -4.43
N GLU A 263 -7.69 0.91 -4.84
CA GLU A 263 -8.69 0.13 -5.58
C GLU A 263 -9.02 -1.17 -4.79
N GLU A 264 -8.48 -2.30 -5.18
CA GLU A 264 -8.61 -3.59 -4.48
C GLU A 264 -7.26 -4.31 -4.32
N TRP A 265 -6.16 -3.56 -4.50
CA TRP A 265 -4.81 -4.12 -4.45
C TRP A 265 -4.09 -3.74 -3.16
N ILE A 266 -3.25 -4.64 -2.65
CA ILE A 266 -2.28 -4.34 -1.60
C ILE A 266 -0.91 -4.90 -1.97
N SER A 267 0.14 -4.33 -1.37
CA SER A 267 1.49 -4.82 -1.56
C SER A 267 1.71 -6.17 -0.87
N ASP A 268 2.69 -6.93 -1.32
CA ASP A 268 3.04 -8.20 -0.68
C ASP A 268 3.53 -7.99 0.75
N LYS A 269 4.24 -6.91 0.99
CA LYS A 269 4.66 -6.47 2.32
C LYS A 269 3.44 -6.28 3.24
N THR A 270 2.44 -5.52 2.80
CA THR A 270 1.19 -5.33 3.53
C THR A 270 0.49 -6.65 3.85
N ARG A 271 0.42 -7.55 2.85
CA ARG A 271 -0.34 -8.80 2.93
C ARG A 271 0.28 -9.85 3.86
N PHE A 272 1.61 -9.96 3.90
CA PHE A 272 2.29 -11.12 4.49
C PHE A 272 3.16 -10.80 5.70
N ILE A 273 3.23 -9.54 6.14
CA ILE A 273 4.04 -9.13 7.30
C ILE A 273 3.57 -9.70 8.63
N TRP A 274 2.36 -10.28 8.67
CA TRP A 274 1.70 -10.70 9.91
C TRP A 274 2.44 -11.78 10.72
N ASP A 275 3.30 -12.57 10.11
CA ASP A 275 4.16 -13.50 10.84
C ASP A 275 5.21 -12.76 11.68
N GLY A 276 5.68 -11.59 11.24
CA GLY A 276 6.55 -10.70 12.00
C GLY A 276 5.90 -10.13 13.26
N LEU A 277 4.58 -9.96 13.27
CA LEU A 277 3.83 -9.52 14.46
C LEU A 277 3.90 -10.49 15.65
N LYS A 278 4.38 -11.71 15.44
CA LYS A 278 4.51 -12.75 16.46
C LYS A 278 5.94 -12.94 16.98
N VAL A 279 6.92 -12.33 16.31
CA VAL A 279 8.35 -12.59 16.53
C VAL A 279 9.04 -11.31 17.01
N GLN A 280 10.07 -11.45 17.85
CA GLN A 280 10.85 -10.34 18.43
C GLN A 280 9.98 -9.30 19.16
N ARG A 281 8.87 -9.72 19.76
CA ARG A 281 7.97 -8.83 20.49
C ARG A 281 8.55 -8.40 21.82
N LEU A 282 8.40 -7.12 22.11
CA LEU A 282 8.65 -6.57 23.43
C LEU A 282 7.39 -6.75 24.28
N ASP A 283 7.47 -7.57 25.31
CA ASP A 283 6.33 -8.00 26.14
C ASP A 283 6.41 -7.53 27.59
N CYS A 284 7.58 -7.05 28.04
CA CYS A 284 7.80 -6.44 29.34
C CYS A 284 8.85 -5.33 29.24
N PRO A 285 8.96 -4.43 30.24
CA PRO A 285 10.03 -3.43 30.26
C PRO A 285 11.42 -4.06 30.43
N TYR A 286 12.43 -3.44 29.82
CA TYR A 286 13.83 -3.84 29.96
C TYR A 286 14.69 -2.65 30.39
N ALA A 287 15.75 -2.92 31.12
CA ALA A 287 16.79 -1.94 31.44
C ALA A 287 18.18 -2.53 31.24
N ARG A 288 19.14 -1.71 30.79
CA ARG A 288 20.53 -2.10 30.61
C ARG A 288 21.27 -2.11 31.92
N ILE A 289 21.46 -3.29 32.50
CA ILE A 289 22.15 -3.52 33.79
C ILE A 289 23.46 -4.23 33.51
N ASN A 290 24.59 -3.61 33.86
CA ASN A 290 25.93 -4.12 33.58
C ASN A 290 26.16 -4.48 32.07
N GLY A 291 25.71 -3.58 31.20
CA GLY A 291 25.87 -3.71 29.73
C GLY A 291 24.89 -4.65 29.04
N ARG A 292 23.99 -5.33 29.76
CA ARG A 292 23.01 -6.28 29.22
C ARG A 292 21.58 -5.85 29.50
N LEU A 293 20.71 -5.91 28.51
CA LEU A 293 19.28 -5.73 28.68
C LEU A 293 18.70 -6.86 29.54
N LYS A 294 17.99 -6.51 30.59
CA LYS A 294 17.31 -7.43 31.53
C LYS A 294 15.87 -7.01 31.68
N PRO A 295 14.93 -7.97 31.78
CA PRO A 295 13.54 -7.65 32.11
C PRO A 295 13.46 -7.02 33.51
N VAL A 296 12.64 -5.97 33.63
CA VAL A 296 12.41 -5.22 34.87
C VAL A 296 10.92 -4.91 35.01
N SER A 297 10.51 -4.45 36.21
CA SER A 297 9.14 -3.96 36.40
C SER A 297 8.94 -2.56 35.79
N TRP A 298 7.69 -2.22 35.45
CA TRP A 298 7.31 -0.87 35.03
C TRP A 298 7.80 0.21 36.02
N ASP A 299 7.61 -0.01 37.34
CA ASP A 299 8.04 0.90 38.36
C ASP A 299 9.56 1.15 38.37
N TYR A 300 10.35 0.07 38.13
CA TYR A 300 11.80 0.21 38.01
C TYR A 300 12.18 1.02 36.76
N ALA A 301 11.60 0.71 35.61
CA ALA A 301 11.92 1.39 34.36
C ALA A 301 11.58 2.89 34.42
N LEU A 302 10.38 3.24 34.90
CA LEU A 302 9.95 4.63 35.00
C LEU A 302 10.81 5.42 36.02
N LYS A 303 11.19 4.83 37.16
CA LYS A 303 12.09 5.46 38.11
C LYS A 303 13.51 5.65 37.60
N ALA A 304 14.01 4.70 36.80
CA ALA A 304 15.31 4.83 36.16
C ALA A 304 15.34 6.02 35.17
N ILE A 305 14.29 6.15 34.36
CA ILE A 305 14.14 7.29 33.43
C ILE A 305 14.04 8.61 34.24
N LYS A 306 13.21 8.66 35.27
CA LYS A 306 13.06 9.83 36.14
C LYS A 306 14.40 10.28 36.70
N SER A 307 15.17 9.35 37.22
CA SER A 307 16.47 9.66 37.85
C SER A 307 17.44 10.27 36.84
N ALA A 308 17.38 9.83 35.58
CA ALA A 308 18.20 10.37 34.51
C ALA A 308 17.71 11.77 34.07
N VAL A 309 16.41 11.93 33.83
CA VAL A 309 15.80 13.17 33.31
C VAL A 309 15.87 14.32 34.30
N LEU A 310 15.72 14.03 35.59
CA LEU A 310 15.74 15.06 36.66
C LEU A 310 17.16 15.38 37.17
N SER A 311 18.22 14.85 36.58
CA SER A 311 19.58 15.31 36.86
C SER A 311 19.80 16.73 36.32
N SER A 312 20.75 17.49 36.92
CA SER A 312 20.98 18.89 36.54
C SER A 312 21.54 18.99 35.13
N ASP A 313 21.05 19.99 34.38
CA ASP A 313 21.54 20.41 33.05
C ASP A 313 21.47 19.35 31.97
N VAL A 314 20.48 18.44 31.98
CA VAL A 314 20.29 17.40 30.97
C VAL A 314 19.62 17.95 29.72
N LYS A 315 20.27 17.74 28.58
CA LYS A 315 19.74 18.09 27.27
C LYS A 315 18.92 16.92 26.69
N LEU A 316 17.61 17.12 26.55
CA LEU A 316 16.68 16.12 26.06
C LEU A 316 16.51 16.17 24.55
N GLY A 317 16.13 15.04 23.97
CA GLY A 317 15.72 14.91 22.58
C GLY A 317 14.66 13.83 22.39
N ALA A 318 13.92 13.87 21.26
CA ALA A 318 12.96 12.83 20.89
C ALA A 318 12.95 12.58 19.39
N VAL A 319 12.81 11.32 18.97
CA VAL A 319 12.65 10.93 17.57
C VAL A 319 11.48 9.98 17.42
N VAL A 320 10.67 10.22 16.38
CA VAL A 320 9.52 9.39 16.03
C VAL A 320 9.86 8.51 14.83
N GLY A 321 9.53 7.25 14.95
CA GLY A 321 9.71 6.22 13.92
C GLY A 321 8.58 6.14 12.90
N ASP A 322 8.72 5.20 11.97
CA ASP A 322 7.96 5.12 10.73
C ASP A 322 6.50 4.69 10.90
N LEU A 323 6.17 3.96 11.97
CA LEU A 323 4.87 3.31 12.17
C LEU A 323 3.98 4.00 13.22
N SER A 324 4.47 5.09 13.83
CA SER A 324 3.79 5.78 14.91
C SER A 324 2.50 6.48 14.48
N SER A 325 1.47 6.42 15.34
CA SER A 325 0.20 7.10 15.13
C SER A 325 0.26 8.58 15.54
N VAL A 326 -0.66 9.37 15.04
CA VAL A 326 -0.75 10.82 15.36
C VAL A 326 -0.93 11.06 16.85
N GLU A 327 -1.74 10.25 17.54
CA GLU A 327 -2.01 10.39 18.97
C GLU A 327 -0.76 10.24 19.83
N GLU A 328 0.05 9.23 19.56
CA GLU A 328 1.28 8.98 20.33
C GLU A 328 2.36 10.01 20.03
N ILE A 329 2.47 10.47 18.77
CA ILE A 329 3.36 11.57 18.40
C ILE A 329 2.96 12.85 19.11
N TYR A 330 1.66 13.14 19.16
CA TYR A 330 1.13 14.31 19.84
C TYR A 330 1.37 14.27 21.35
N ALA A 331 1.13 13.11 21.98
CA ALA A 331 1.39 12.91 23.40
C ALA A 331 2.89 13.11 23.74
N LEU A 332 3.79 12.54 22.92
CA LEU A 332 5.23 12.72 23.09
C LEU A 332 5.65 14.18 22.92
N LYS A 333 5.10 14.89 21.92
CA LYS A 333 5.37 16.31 21.71
C LYS A 333 5.01 17.14 22.95
N LEU A 334 3.83 16.93 23.50
CA LEU A 334 3.38 17.64 24.70
C LEU A 334 4.24 17.31 25.93
N LEU A 335 4.66 16.06 26.09
CA LEU A 335 5.60 15.68 27.14
C LEU A 335 6.93 16.42 27.00
N MET A 336 7.53 16.41 25.80
CA MET A 336 8.80 17.09 25.55
C MET A 336 8.69 18.60 25.81
N GLN A 337 7.61 19.24 25.35
CA GLN A 337 7.35 20.65 25.60
C GLN A 337 7.17 20.96 27.11
N SER A 338 6.50 20.08 27.84
CA SER A 338 6.34 20.24 29.30
C SER A 338 7.66 20.13 30.08
N LEU A 339 8.65 19.44 29.50
CA LEU A 339 10.02 19.33 29.97
C LEU A 339 10.94 20.47 29.47
N GLY A 340 10.39 21.43 28.71
CA GLY A 340 11.15 22.53 28.12
C GLY A 340 12.06 22.11 26.97
N CYS A 341 11.80 20.98 26.33
CA CYS A 341 12.59 20.47 25.22
C CYS A 341 11.89 20.75 23.88
N GLU A 342 12.63 21.31 22.93
CA GLU A 342 12.22 21.54 21.53
C GLU A 342 13.07 20.73 20.53
N ASN A 343 13.99 19.88 21.01
CA ASN A 343 14.82 19.00 20.20
C ASN A 343 14.05 17.71 19.86
N PHE A 344 13.11 17.77 18.94
CA PHE A 344 12.39 16.59 18.47
C PHE A 344 12.25 16.59 16.95
N ASP A 345 12.36 15.41 16.34
CA ASP A 345 12.31 15.29 14.89
C ASP A 345 11.63 13.98 14.45
N CYS A 346 10.91 14.01 13.35
CA CYS A 346 10.32 12.85 12.70
C CYS A 346 11.09 12.39 11.47
N ARG A 347 12.13 13.10 11.05
CA ARG A 347 12.83 12.92 9.78
C ARG A 347 14.08 12.03 9.93
N GLN A 348 13.88 10.82 10.50
CA GLN A 348 14.99 9.90 10.81
C GLN A 348 15.80 9.43 9.58
N ASN A 349 15.29 9.57 8.36
CA ASN A 349 16.02 9.24 7.12
C ASN A 349 16.91 10.38 6.64
N GLY A 350 16.99 11.51 7.35
CA GLY A 350 17.75 12.69 6.96
C GLY A 350 17.10 13.50 5.82
N GLU A 351 15.84 13.24 5.48
CA GLU A 351 15.09 14.09 4.57
C GLU A 351 14.69 15.39 5.25
N TYR A 352 14.74 16.46 4.49
CA TYR A 352 14.46 17.79 5.02
C TYR A 352 13.17 18.36 4.43
N LEU A 353 12.12 18.35 5.21
CA LEU A 353 10.84 18.97 4.90
C LEU A 353 10.51 19.96 6.02
N ASP A 354 10.19 21.19 5.64
CA ASP A 354 9.85 22.26 6.58
C ASP A 354 8.34 22.55 6.50
N PRO A 355 7.54 22.17 7.52
CA PRO A 355 6.11 22.41 7.53
C PRO A 355 5.72 23.90 7.60
N SER A 356 6.66 24.81 7.88
CA SER A 356 6.40 26.26 7.91
C SER A 356 5.96 26.83 6.55
N TYR A 357 6.31 26.15 5.44
CA TYR A 357 5.81 26.49 4.10
C TYR A 357 4.36 26.04 3.86
N GLY A 358 3.71 25.46 4.87
CA GLY A 358 2.34 25.00 4.75
C GLY A 358 2.20 23.62 4.10
N ARG A 359 1.04 23.01 4.29
CA ARG A 359 0.76 21.61 4.00
C ARG A 359 0.97 21.22 2.54
N ALA A 360 0.63 22.11 1.59
CA ALA A 360 0.84 21.85 0.17
C ALA A 360 2.31 21.62 -0.23
N SER A 361 3.27 22.06 0.60
CA SER A 361 4.70 21.89 0.31
C SER A 361 5.25 20.49 0.59
N TYR A 362 4.49 19.63 1.31
CA TYR A 362 4.98 18.31 1.71
C TYR A 362 3.97 17.16 1.50
N ILE A 363 2.80 17.38 0.88
CA ILE A 363 1.86 16.30 0.57
C ILE A 363 1.80 16.00 -0.93
N PHE A 364 1.14 14.91 -1.29
CA PHE A 364 0.84 14.51 -2.66
C PHE A 364 -0.45 15.21 -3.12
N ASN A 365 -0.34 16.49 -3.53
CA ASN A 365 -1.50 17.35 -3.78
C ASN A 365 -2.48 16.87 -4.85
N PRO A 366 -2.04 16.24 -6.00
CA PRO A 366 -2.98 15.86 -7.04
C PRO A 366 -3.89 14.70 -6.66
N THR A 367 -3.73 14.13 -5.47
CA THR A 367 -4.32 12.90 -4.96
C THR A 367 -3.81 11.63 -5.65
N ILE A 368 -3.93 10.48 -4.97
CA ILE A 368 -3.54 9.19 -5.55
C ILE A 368 -4.43 8.87 -6.77
N GLN A 369 -5.72 9.16 -6.68
CA GLN A 369 -6.65 8.99 -7.80
C GLN A 369 -6.36 9.96 -8.96
N GLY A 370 -5.94 11.19 -8.65
CA GLY A 370 -5.64 12.23 -9.64
C GLY A 370 -4.49 11.87 -10.60
N ILE A 371 -3.64 10.89 -10.26
CA ILE A 371 -2.64 10.34 -11.20
C ILE A 371 -3.30 9.91 -12.52
N GLU A 372 -4.53 9.41 -12.48
CA GLU A 372 -5.25 8.97 -13.67
C GLU A 372 -5.70 10.13 -14.59
N GLU A 373 -5.68 11.35 -14.08
CA GLU A 373 -6.04 12.57 -14.80
C GLU A 373 -4.82 13.33 -15.37
N ALA A 374 -3.62 12.99 -14.89
CA ALA A 374 -2.38 13.59 -15.38
C ALA A 374 -2.11 13.25 -16.85
N ASP A 375 -1.52 14.17 -17.61
CA ASP A 375 -1.20 13.99 -19.02
C ASP A 375 0.30 14.06 -19.35
N ALA A 376 1.13 14.48 -18.39
CA ALA A 376 2.59 14.30 -18.40
C ALA A 376 3.10 14.09 -16.98
N MET A 377 4.21 13.36 -16.80
CA MET A 377 4.77 13.09 -15.48
C MET A 377 6.28 13.20 -15.46
N LEU A 378 6.81 13.78 -14.37
CA LEU A 378 8.22 13.77 -14.00
C LEU A 378 8.37 13.16 -12.61
N ILE A 379 9.27 12.20 -12.45
CA ILE A 379 9.62 11.59 -11.18
C ILE A 379 11.06 12.00 -10.83
N ILE A 380 11.27 12.53 -9.61
CA ILE A 380 12.57 13.04 -9.15
C ILE A 380 12.97 12.34 -7.86
N GLY A 381 14.03 11.55 -7.88
CA GLY A 381 14.61 10.91 -6.70
C GLY A 381 13.67 9.95 -5.97
N SER A 382 12.79 9.25 -6.71
CA SER A 382 11.87 8.25 -6.18
C SER A 382 11.87 7.01 -7.06
N ASN A 383 11.76 5.84 -6.42
CA ASN A 383 11.38 4.60 -7.07
C ASN A 383 9.97 4.18 -6.59
N PRO A 384 8.89 4.65 -7.25
CA PRO A 384 7.52 4.36 -6.82
C PRO A 384 7.21 2.86 -6.74
N ARG A 385 7.92 2.02 -7.48
CA ARG A 385 7.75 0.56 -7.41
C ARG A 385 8.12 0.00 -6.03
N LEU A 386 9.21 0.48 -5.44
CA LEU A 386 9.70 0.02 -4.13
C LEU A 386 9.15 0.86 -2.97
N GLU A 387 8.85 2.12 -3.20
CA GLU A 387 8.39 3.06 -2.17
C GLU A 387 6.87 2.96 -1.95
N ALA A 388 6.10 2.72 -3.05
CA ALA A 388 4.64 2.72 -3.04
C ALA A 388 4.10 1.84 -4.19
N ALA A 389 4.21 0.52 -4.07
CA ALA A 389 3.94 -0.43 -5.15
C ALA A 389 2.52 -0.29 -5.76
N VAL A 390 1.50 -0.03 -4.93
CA VAL A 390 0.12 0.18 -5.37
C VAL A 390 -0.03 1.49 -6.17
N LEU A 391 0.66 2.55 -5.76
CA LEU A 391 0.71 3.82 -6.52
C LEU A 391 1.40 3.61 -7.87
N ASN A 392 2.49 2.84 -7.91
CA ASN A 392 3.18 2.50 -9.15
C ASN A 392 2.26 1.73 -10.13
N ALA A 393 1.42 0.83 -9.62
CA ALA A 393 0.43 0.13 -10.44
C ALA A 393 -0.62 1.12 -11.01
N ARG A 394 -1.00 2.16 -10.26
CA ARG A 394 -1.90 3.22 -10.72
C ARG A 394 -1.25 4.12 -11.79
N ILE A 395 0.03 4.46 -11.64
CA ILE A 395 0.81 5.13 -12.69
C ILE A 395 0.83 4.26 -13.97
N ARG A 396 1.10 2.96 -13.82
CA ARG A 396 1.07 2.02 -14.94
C ARG A 396 -0.32 1.94 -15.60
N LYS A 397 -1.39 1.93 -14.83
CA LYS A 397 -2.77 1.98 -15.32
C LYS A 397 -3.01 3.22 -16.20
N ARG A 398 -2.54 4.40 -15.77
CA ARG A 398 -2.61 5.63 -16.56
C ARG A 398 -1.76 5.54 -17.83
N TRP A 399 -0.52 5.05 -17.71
CA TRP A 399 0.40 4.90 -18.84
C TRP A 399 -0.16 3.96 -19.93
N ARG A 400 -0.83 2.87 -19.56
CA ARG A 400 -1.45 1.93 -20.50
C ARG A 400 -2.57 2.55 -21.35
N ARG A 401 -3.20 3.62 -20.91
CA ARG A 401 -4.20 4.36 -21.71
C ARG A 401 -3.57 5.15 -22.87
N GLY A 402 -2.23 5.24 -22.89
CA GLY A 402 -1.48 5.95 -23.93
C GLY A 402 -1.40 7.45 -23.72
N ASN A 403 -0.63 8.13 -24.58
CA ASN A 403 -0.42 9.59 -24.58
C ASN A 403 -0.04 10.14 -23.19
N PHE A 404 0.93 9.50 -22.53
CA PHE A 404 1.38 9.86 -21.20
C PHE A 404 2.91 9.78 -21.12
N PRO A 405 3.62 10.86 -21.52
CA PRO A 405 5.07 10.92 -21.41
C PRO A 405 5.48 10.94 -19.95
N ILE A 406 6.41 10.06 -19.59
CA ILE A 406 6.99 9.96 -18.26
C ILE A 406 8.48 10.18 -18.39
N ALA A 407 9.06 11.03 -17.54
CA ALA A 407 10.49 11.18 -17.38
C ALA A 407 10.94 10.96 -15.95
N VAL A 408 12.21 10.64 -15.76
CA VAL A 408 12.80 10.32 -14.47
C VAL A 408 14.15 11.00 -14.32
N ILE A 409 14.38 11.60 -13.15
CA ILE A 409 15.68 12.08 -12.67
C ILE A 409 16.04 11.30 -11.41
N GLY A 410 17.14 10.54 -11.45
CA GLY A 410 17.61 9.69 -10.37
C GLY A 410 17.89 8.26 -10.83
N ASP A 411 18.51 7.49 -9.96
CA ASP A 411 18.73 6.06 -10.17
C ASP A 411 17.54 5.29 -9.61
N VAL A 412 16.60 4.89 -10.47
CA VAL A 412 15.32 4.30 -10.07
C VAL A 412 15.11 2.88 -10.60
N GLY A 413 15.99 2.38 -11.45
CA GLY A 413 15.84 1.03 -12.02
C GLY A 413 14.58 0.85 -12.87
N GLU A 414 14.04 -0.36 -12.88
CA GLU A 414 12.88 -0.72 -13.69
C GLU A 414 11.56 -0.40 -12.98
N LEU A 415 10.71 0.47 -13.58
CA LEU A 415 9.41 0.90 -13.05
C LEU A 415 8.20 0.13 -13.60
N ARG A 416 8.41 -0.82 -14.52
CA ARG A 416 7.36 -1.63 -15.19
C ARG A 416 6.53 -0.84 -16.22
N TYR A 417 7.01 0.34 -16.66
CA TYR A 417 6.51 1.14 -17.77
C TYR A 417 7.66 1.91 -18.41
N LYS A 418 7.46 2.36 -19.65
CA LYS A 418 8.49 3.12 -20.37
C LYS A 418 8.57 4.54 -19.85
N TYR A 419 9.78 5.03 -19.66
CA TYR A 419 10.08 6.40 -19.27
C TYR A 419 11.33 6.90 -20.01
N GLU A 420 11.52 8.22 -20.04
CA GLU A 420 12.71 8.90 -20.52
C GLU A 420 13.61 9.22 -19.32
N HIS A 421 14.82 8.67 -19.28
CA HIS A 421 15.78 8.95 -18.22
C HIS A 421 16.55 10.23 -18.54
N LEU A 422 16.41 11.29 -17.72
CA LEU A 422 17.00 12.59 -17.96
C LEU A 422 18.39 12.74 -17.34
N GLY A 423 18.76 11.88 -16.40
CA GLY A 423 20.03 11.88 -15.68
C GLY A 423 19.86 11.49 -14.22
N ASN A 424 21.00 11.35 -13.51
CA ASN A 424 21.01 10.71 -12.19
C ASN A 424 20.81 11.66 -10.99
N GLY A 425 20.77 13.00 -11.20
CA GLY A 425 20.74 13.88 -10.03
C GLY A 425 20.55 15.35 -10.33
N SER A 426 21.13 16.19 -9.48
CA SER A 426 20.96 17.64 -9.44
C SER A 426 21.33 18.37 -10.74
N GLU A 427 22.29 17.86 -11.52
CA GLU A 427 22.67 18.48 -12.80
C GLU A 427 21.51 18.36 -13.81
N ALA A 428 20.91 17.17 -13.94
CA ALA A 428 19.77 16.97 -14.83
C ALA A 428 18.54 17.79 -14.40
N LEU A 429 18.33 17.96 -13.08
CA LEU A 429 17.29 18.85 -12.57
C LEU A 429 17.57 20.31 -12.93
N ALA A 430 18.81 20.77 -12.80
CA ALA A 430 19.22 22.13 -13.17
C ALA A 430 19.02 22.41 -14.67
N ASP A 431 19.40 21.46 -15.53
CA ASP A 431 19.18 21.56 -16.99
C ASP A 431 17.70 21.65 -17.33
N LEU A 432 16.85 20.85 -16.65
CA LEU A 432 15.42 20.89 -16.87
C LEU A 432 14.81 22.20 -16.40
N VAL A 433 15.15 22.67 -15.19
CA VAL A 433 14.68 23.95 -14.60
C VAL A 433 15.10 25.15 -15.43
N SER A 434 16.26 25.09 -16.12
CA SER A 434 16.71 26.15 -17.04
C SER A 434 15.88 26.24 -18.33
N GLY A 435 14.99 25.27 -18.58
CA GLY A 435 14.18 25.17 -19.79
C GLY A 435 14.93 24.68 -21.03
N GLN A 436 16.20 24.26 -20.89
CA GLN A 436 17.02 23.80 -22.03
C GLN A 436 16.70 22.36 -22.46
N HIS A 437 16.23 21.53 -21.53
CA HIS A 437 15.91 20.15 -21.83
C HIS A 437 14.57 20.02 -22.59
N PRO A 438 14.48 19.22 -23.67
CA PRO A 438 13.26 19.08 -24.48
C PRO A 438 12.03 18.63 -23.69
N PHE A 439 12.20 17.88 -22.60
CA PHE A 439 11.10 17.41 -21.77
C PHE A 439 10.36 18.55 -21.03
N PHE A 440 11.06 19.68 -20.78
CA PHE A 440 10.43 20.88 -20.22
C PHE A 440 9.22 21.32 -21.07
N LYS A 441 9.38 21.32 -22.39
CA LYS A 441 8.31 21.69 -23.31
C LYS A 441 7.14 20.70 -23.26
N LYS A 442 7.40 19.40 -23.09
CA LYS A 442 6.34 18.38 -22.93
C LYS A 442 5.53 18.63 -21.64
N LEU A 443 6.20 19.03 -20.54
CA LEU A 443 5.51 19.41 -19.30
C LEU A 443 4.71 20.69 -19.46
N GLN A 444 5.25 21.69 -20.17
CA GLN A 444 4.58 22.98 -20.40
C GLN A 444 3.35 22.88 -21.33
N GLU A 445 3.37 21.96 -22.29
CA GLU A 445 2.25 21.68 -23.19
C GLU A 445 1.15 20.83 -22.53
N ALA A 446 1.46 20.19 -21.39
CA ALA A 446 0.50 19.39 -20.65
C ALA A 446 -0.53 20.27 -19.95
N THR A 447 -1.78 19.81 -19.92
CA THR A 447 -2.86 20.48 -19.20
C THR A 447 -2.80 20.21 -17.69
N ARG A 448 -2.34 19.01 -17.33
CA ARG A 448 -2.22 18.51 -15.95
C ARG A 448 -0.85 17.84 -15.74
N PRO A 449 0.25 18.61 -15.79
CA PRO A 449 1.57 18.06 -15.52
C PRO A 449 1.67 17.64 -14.05
N LEU A 450 2.27 16.47 -13.80
CA LEU A 450 2.48 15.89 -12.47
C LEU A 450 3.98 15.76 -12.21
N ILE A 451 4.47 16.34 -11.12
CA ILE A 451 5.86 16.27 -10.70
C ILE A 451 5.93 15.61 -9.32
N ILE A 452 6.44 14.37 -9.29
CA ILE A 452 6.60 13.57 -8.07
C ILE A 452 8.03 13.75 -7.55
N VAL A 453 8.13 14.17 -6.30
CA VAL A 453 9.39 14.32 -5.56
C VAL A 453 9.49 13.21 -4.52
N GLY A 454 10.51 12.39 -4.62
CA GLY A 454 10.79 11.36 -3.63
C GLY A 454 11.87 11.77 -2.63
N GLN A 455 11.97 10.99 -1.58
CA GLN A 455 12.88 11.23 -0.46
C GLN A 455 14.37 11.20 -0.89
N GLY A 456 14.70 10.44 -1.94
CA GLY A 456 16.06 10.39 -2.48
C GLY A 456 16.60 11.73 -2.99
N ALA A 457 15.74 12.65 -3.38
CA ALA A 457 16.11 14.01 -3.75
C ALA A 457 16.34 14.93 -2.53
N LEU A 458 15.87 14.55 -1.33
CA LEU A 458 15.75 15.42 -0.16
C LEU A 458 16.74 15.11 0.98
N ARG A 459 17.63 14.14 0.82
CA ARG A 459 18.56 13.66 1.87
C ARG A 459 19.91 14.38 1.87
N ALA A 460 19.96 15.69 1.75
CA ALA A 460 21.23 16.42 1.81
C ALA A 460 21.02 17.84 2.30
N SER A 461 22.10 18.52 2.64
CA SER A 461 22.10 19.89 3.16
C SER A 461 21.59 20.96 2.16
N ASP A 462 21.50 20.61 0.86
CA ASP A 462 20.96 21.47 -0.21
C ASP A 462 19.48 21.16 -0.56
N ASN A 463 18.77 20.49 0.31
CA ASN A 463 17.40 20.07 0.08
C ASN A 463 16.41 21.26 -0.11
N VAL A 464 16.63 22.37 0.58
CA VAL A 464 15.81 23.60 0.42
C VAL A 464 15.97 24.13 -1.01
N GLU A 465 17.20 24.17 -1.54
CA GLU A 465 17.48 24.58 -2.91
C GLU A 465 16.90 23.61 -3.93
N VAL A 466 16.98 22.29 -3.66
CA VAL A 466 16.35 21.27 -4.52
C VAL A 466 14.85 21.46 -4.55
N MET A 467 14.18 21.56 -3.40
CA MET A 467 12.74 21.79 -3.31
C MET A 467 12.32 23.12 -3.96
N ALA A 468 13.09 24.20 -3.76
CA ALA A 468 12.84 25.49 -4.38
C ALA A 468 12.92 25.44 -5.91
N ASN A 469 13.92 24.73 -6.45
CA ASN A 469 14.05 24.51 -7.90
C ASN A 469 12.88 23.69 -8.45
N ILE A 470 12.43 22.66 -7.73
CA ILE A 470 11.27 21.85 -8.14
C ILE A 470 9.97 22.68 -8.05
N ALA A 471 9.77 23.43 -6.97
CA ALA A 471 8.61 24.32 -6.84
C ALA A 471 8.56 25.36 -7.98
N LYS A 472 9.73 25.94 -8.33
CA LYS A 472 9.84 26.83 -9.49
C LYS A 472 9.48 26.11 -10.78
N LEU A 473 10.00 24.88 -11.01
CA LEU A 473 9.69 24.10 -12.20
C LEU A 473 8.19 23.85 -12.33
N VAL A 474 7.50 23.44 -11.23
CA VAL A 474 6.04 23.22 -11.24
C VAL A 474 5.29 24.49 -11.65
N ILE A 475 5.71 25.65 -11.14
CA ILE A 475 5.08 26.95 -11.49
C ILE A 475 5.36 27.30 -12.95
N ASP A 476 6.60 27.18 -13.42
CA ASP A 476 7.03 27.57 -14.77
C ASP A 476 6.37 26.72 -15.87
N VAL A 477 6.03 25.45 -15.58
CA VAL A 477 5.29 24.57 -16.52
C VAL A 477 3.76 24.67 -16.37
N GLY A 478 3.25 25.58 -15.53
CA GLY A 478 1.80 25.72 -15.33
C GLY A 478 1.17 24.59 -14.52
N GLY A 479 1.95 23.90 -13.68
CA GLY A 479 1.50 22.77 -12.87
C GLY A 479 0.57 23.12 -11.71
N ILE A 480 0.31 24.40 -11.44
CA ILE A 480 -0.64 24.88 -10.41
C ILE A 480 -1.70 25.74 -11.07
N SER A 481 -2.97 25.37 -10.88
CA SER A 481 -4.15 26.10 -11.33
C SER A 481 -5.26 25.96 -10.29
N ASP A 482 -6.42 26.62 -10.52
CA ASP A 482 -7.58 26.53 -9.62
C ASP A 482 -8.12 25.10 -9.44
N SER A 483 -7.92 24.23 -10.44
CA SER A 483 -8.43 22.85 -10.45
C SER A 483 -7.34 21.78 -10.40
N TRP A 484 -6.08 22.17 -10.39
CA TRP A 484 -4.95 21.21 -10.41
C TRP A 484 -3.75 21.74 -9.63
N ASN A 485 -3.18 20.89 -8.80
CA ASN A 485 -1.87 21.12 -8.19
C ASN A 485 -1.00 19.88 -8.45
N GLY A 486 -0.10 19.98 -9.42
CA GLY A 486 0.81 18.89 -9.84
C GLY A 486 2.07 18.75 -9.01
N PHE A 487 2.24 19.54 -7.94
CA PHE A 487 3.34 19.38 -6.99
C PHE A 487 3.03 18.23 -6.03
N ALA A 488 3.82 17.15 -6.05
CA ALA A 488 3.54 15.94 -5.32
C ALA A 488 4.79 15.44 -4.58
N VAL A 489 4.74 15.35 -3.25
CA VAL A 489 5.78 14.72 -2.45
C VAL A 489 5.33 13.31 -2.10
N LEU A 490 6.13 12.31 -2.49
CA LEU A 490 5.88 10.91 -2.17
C LEU A 490 6.65 10.53 -0.91
N HIS A 491 5.90 10.24 0.16
CA HIS A 491 6.46 9.71 1.39
C HIS A 491 6.60 8.19 1.34
N THR A 492 7.51 7.66 2.14
CA THR A 492 7.79 6.22 2.25
C THR A 492 7.21 5.60 3.51
N VAL A 493 6.85 6.42 4.51
CA VAL A 493 6.46 5.98 5.85
C VAL A 493 5.14 6.59 6.30
N ALA A 494 4.34 5.82 7.05
CA ALA A 494 2.98 6.18 7.42
C ALA A 494 2.88 7.31 8.46
N SER A 495 3.88 7.46 9.33
CA SER A 495 3.89 8.48 10.39
C SER A 495 4.20 9.89 9.88
N ARG A 496 4.88 10.03 8.73
CA ARG A 496 5.57 11.27 8.33
C ARG A 496 4.63 12.46 8.16
N VAL A 497 3.57 12.32 7.40
CA VAL A 497 2.68 13.46 7.13
C VAL A 497 1.98 13.90 8.41
N GLY A 498 1.51 12.95 9.24
CA GLY A 498 0.91 13.27 10.54
C GLY A 498 1.87 13.98 11.49
N ALA A 499 3.14 13.57 11.53
CA ALA A 499 4.16 14.23 12.33
C ALA A 499 4.50 15.65 11.84
N LEU A 500 4.56 15.86 10.52
CA LEU A 500 4.72 17.20 9.93
C LEU A 500 3.50 18.10 10.19
N ASP A 501 2.28 17.56 10.09
CA ASP A 501 1.05 18.26 10.43
C ASP A 501 1.02 18.70 11.91
N LEU A 502 1.63 17.92 12.79
CA LEU A 502 1.82 18.27 14.21
C LEU A 502 2.99 19.23 14.42
N GLY A 503 3.83 19.50 13.43
CA GLY A 503 5.06 20.25 13.58
C GLY A 503 6.06 19.56 14.51
N PHE A 504 6.22 18.23 14.39
CA PHE A 504 7.21 17.45 15.11
C PHE A 504 8.56 17.53 14.40
N VAL A 505 9.10 18.73 14.33
CA VAL A 505 10.40 19.08 13.73
C VAL A 505 11.13 20.03 14.68
N PRO A 506 12.47 20.06 14.69
CA PRO A 506 13.22 20.94 15.57
C PRO A 506 12.97 22.43 15.23
N ALA A 507 13.04 23.27 16.26
CA ALA A 507 12.89 24.72 16.11
C ALA A 507 13.99 25.34 15.27
N ASP A 508 15.22 24.83 15.37
CA ASP A 508 16.34 25.09 14.47
C ASP A 508 17.00 23.75 14.10
N ASP A 509 17.62 23.67 12.92
CA ASP A 509 18.23 22.42 12.44
C ASP A 509 19.62 22.12 13.02
N THR A 510 20.02 22.79 14.09
CA THR A 510 21.30 22.52 14.76
C THR A 510 21.30 21.15 15.46
N ILE A 511 20.11 20.72 15.92
CA ILE A 511 19.86 19.37 16.45
C ILE A 511 18.66 18.78 15.69
N ASN A 512 18.93 17.76 14.90
CA ASN A 512 17.94 17.04 14.10
C ASN A 512 18.12 15.52 14.26
N ALA A 513 17.25 14.73 13.65
CA ALA A 513 17.29 13.27 13.79
C ALA A 513 18.66 12.64 13.49
N MET A 514 19.44 13.23 12.57
CA MET A 514 20.73 12.69 12.16
C MET A 514 21.86 12.87 13.19
N ASN A 515 21.73 13.83 14.11
CA ASN A 515 22.78 14.17 15.09
C ASN A 515 22.28 14.24 16.53
N ILE A 516 21.02 13.95 16.78
CA ILE A 516 20.39 14.04 18.10
C ILE A 516 21.05 13.09 19.12
N LEU A 517 21.48 11.90 18.68
CA LEU A 517 22.13 10.90 19.53
C LEU A 517 23.51 11.33 20.04
N ASP A 518 24.15 12.29 19.36
CA ASP A 518 25.48 12.81 19.70
C ASP A 518 25.42 14.14 20.44
N LYS A 519 24.35 14.91 20.22
CA LYS A 519 24.25 16.30 20.72
C LYS A 519 23.33 16.47 21.92
N THR A 520 22.69 15.39 22.38
CA THR A 520 21.80 15.39 23.56
C THR A 520 22.26 14.33 24.54
N ASP A 521 21.82 14.46 25.80
CA ASP A 521 22.18 13.54 26.89
C ASP A 521 21.19 12.38 27.02
N ILE A 522 19.90 12.64 26.71
CA ILE A 522 18.84 11.62 26.74
C ILE A 522 17.95 11.79 25.52
N VAL A 523 17.68 10.67 24.80
CA VAL A 523 16.78 10.64 23.65
C VAL A 523 15.64 9.65 23.87
N PHE A 524 14.42 10.12 23.66
CA PHE A 524 13.22 9.28 23.57
C PHE A 524 13.02 8.83 22.14
N LEU A 525 12.99 7.51 21.93
CA LEU A 525 12.82 6.86 20.62
C LEU A 525 11.43 6.22 20.58
N LEU A 526 10.48 6.84 19.89
CA LEU A 526 9.13 6.30 19.70
C LEU A 526 9.10 5.44 18.44
N GLY A 527 9.44 4.16 18.52
CA GLY A 527 9.52 3.25 17.38
C GLY A 527 10.58 3.64 16.35
N ALA A 528 11.60 4.41 16.73
CA ALA A 528 12.65 4.89 15.83
C ALA A 528 13.77 3.86 15.72
N ASP A 529 13.79 3.09 14.64
CA ASP A 529 14.72 1.99 14.37
C ASP A 529 15.70 2.28 13.21
N GLU A 530 15.53 3.40 12.49
CA GLU A 530 16.28 3.70 11.27
C GLU A 530 17.43 4.72 11.48
N LEU A 531 17.72 5.06 12.76
CA LEU A 531 18.86 5.93 13.08
C LEU A 531 20.17 5.14 13.05
N ASP A 532 21.28 5.87 12.91
CA ASP A 532 22.62 5.30 13.13
C ASP A 532 22.97 5.31 14.62
N PHE A 533 23.10 4.13 15.19
CA PHE A 533 23.42 3.94 16.61
C PHE A 533 24.91 3.63 16.86
N SER A 534 25.78 3.69 15.85
CA SER A 534 27.19 3.27 15.95
C SER A 534 28.02 4.10 16.93
N ASP A 535 27.81 5.42 16.96
CA ASP A 535 28.55 6.39 17.78
C ASP A 535 27.69 7.08 18.85
N LYS A 536 26.61 6.42 19.28
CA LYS A 536 25.65 6.95 20.25
C LYS A 536 26.31 7.39 21.57
N GLN A 537 26.11 8.65 21.96
CA GLN A 537 26.53 9.20 23.26
C GLN A 537 25.36 9.29 24.26
N ALA A 538 24.16 9.56 23.77
CA ALA A 538 22.98 9.74 24.59
C ALA A 538 22.50 8.46 25.28
N LEU A 539 21.96 8.59 26.50
CA LEU A 539 21.09 7.58 27.08
C LEU A 539 19.81 7.51 26.27
N THR A 540 19.39 6.32 25.86
CA THR A 540 18.21 6.15 25.00
C THR A 540 17.10 5.40 25.71
N VAL A 541 15.88 5.96 25.64
CA VAL A 541 14.62 5.37 26.10
C VAL A 541 13.84 4.98 24.84
N TYR A 542 13.66 3.69 24.60
CA TYR A 542 12.90 3.17 23.47
C TYR A 542 11.48 2.81 23.87
N ILE A 543 10.50 3.32 23.16
CA ILE A 543 9.08 2.96 23.28
C ILE A 543 8.67 2.32 21.96
N GLY A 544 8.27 1.06 21.94
CA GLY A 544 7.88 0.38 20.72
C GLY A 544 7.60 -1.10 20.89
N SER A 545 7.21 -1.77 19.82
CA SER A 545 6.62 -3.12 19.85
C SER A 545 7.61 -4.26 19.54
N HIS A 546 8.74 -3.97 18.90
CA HIS A 546 9.68 -5.00 18.40
C HIS A 546 11.10 -4.76 18.85
N GLY A 547 11.82 -5.85 19.08
CA GLY A 547 13.24 -5.86 19.44
C GLY A 547 14.16 -5.73 18.24
N ASP A 548 14.22 -4.55 17.64
CA ASP A 548 15.09 -4.24 16.49
C ASP A 548 16.21 -3.26 16.89
N ARG A 549 16.81 -2.56 15.94
CA ARG A 549 18.00 -1.72 16.10
C ARG A 549 17.86 -0.70 17.22
N GLY A 550 16.75 0.04 17.25
CA GLY A 550 16.47 1.01 18.32
C GLY A 550 16.38 0.37 19.69
N ALA A 551 15.62 -0.71 19.83
CA ALA A 551 15.49 -1.46 21.07
C ALA A 551 16.82 -2.09 21.54
N GLN A 552 17.59 -2.68 20.61
CA GLN A 552 18.88 -3.28 20.94
C GLN A 552 19.90 -2.25 21.44
N SER A 553 19.82 -1.02 20.94
CA SER A 553 20.70 0.08 21.34
C SER A 553 20.23 0.80 22.61
N ALA A 554 18.98 0.59 23.03
CA ALA A 554 18.36 1.30 24.14
C ALA A 554 18.98 0.96 25.50
N ASP A 555 18.91 1.92 26.43
CA ASP A 555 19.27 1.75 27.83
C ASP A 555 18.06 1.37 28.67
N VAL A 556 16.87 1.89 28.31
CA VAL A 556 15.58 1.50 28.87
C VAL A 556 14.60 1.24 27.72
N ILE A 557 13.86 0.15 27.80
CA ILE A 557 12.82 -0.21 26.84
C ILE A 557 11.48 -0.26 27.55
N LEU A 558 10.48 0.42 26.97
CA LEU A 558 9.10 0.39 27.39
C LEU A 558 8.28 -0.29 26.28
N PRO A 559 7.65 -1.45 26.54
CA PRO A 559 6.99 -2.24 25.50
C PRO A 559 5.69 -1.58 25.03
N GLY A 560 5.67 -1.18 23.77
CA GLY A 560 4.55 -0.54 23.09
C GLY A 560 3.70 -1.50 22.25
N ALA A 561 2.61 -0.97 21.69
CA ALA A 561 1.66 -1.71 20.86
C ALA A 561 2.01 -1.60 19.37
N ALA A 562 1.88 -2.72 18.62
CA ALA A 562 1.94 -2.71 17.18
C ALA A 562 0.66 -2.09 16.58
N TYR A 563 0.69 -1.73 15.27
CA TYR A 563 -0.44 -1.06 14.61
C TYR A 563 -1.75 -1.89 14.63
N THR A 564 -1.67 -3.21 14.68
CA THR A 564 -2.84 -4.11 14.80
C THR A 564 -3.40 -4.22 16.20
N GLU A 565 -2.69 -3.68 17.19
CA GLU A 565 -2.97 -3.78 18.63
C GLU A 565 -3.46 -2.47 19.24
N LYS A 566 -3.53 -1.42 18.46
CA LYS A 566 -4.00 -0.09 18.88
C LYS A 566 -4.97 0.51 17.87
N SER A 567 -5.78 1.47 18.33
CA SER A 567 -6.60 2.29 17.44
C SER A 567 -5.98 3.67 17.35
N GLY A 568 -5.55 4.05 16.15
CA GLY A 568 -4.82 5.30 15.96
C GLY A 568 -5.15 5.99 14.64
N LEU A 569 -4.80 7.27 14.57
CA LEU A 569 -4.89 8.08 13.37
C LEU A 569 -3.54 8.05 12.62
N TRP A 570 -3.62 7.94 11.29
CA TRP A 570 -2.50 8.16 10.39
C TRP A 570 -2.91 9.11 9.27
N VAL A 571 -1.95 9.80 8.72
CA VAL A 571 -2.17 10.69 7.58
C VAL A 571 -1.35 10.17 6.41
N ASN A 572 -2.03 9.81 5.33
CA ASN A 572 -1.34 9.26 4.18
C ASN A 572 -0.61 10.34 3.34
N THR A 573 0.13 9.92 2.32
CA THR A 573 0.95 10.82 1.48
C THR A 573 0.12 11.95 0.82
N GLU A 574 -1.17 11.72 0.51
CA GLU A 574 -2.07 12.75 -0.07
C GLU A 574 -2.71 13.67 0.99
N GLY A 575 -2.35 13.49 2.27
CA GLY A 575 -2.88 14.29 3.36
C GLY A 575 -4.25 13.85 3.89
N ARG A 576 -4.71 12.65 3.56
CA ARG A 576 -5.95 12.05 4.05
C ARG A 576 -5.74 11.48 5.45
N VAL A 577 -6.55 11.92 6.40
CA VAL A 577 -6.58 11.38 7.76
C VAL A 577 -7.37 10.09 7.77
N GLN A 578 -6.77 9.02 8.27
CA GLN A 578 -7.38 7.68 8.28
C GLN A 578 -7.30 7.07 9.68
N MET A 579 -8.32 6.26 10.03
CA MET A 579 -8.39 5.55 11.30
C MET A 579 -8.01 4.08 11.12
N GLY A 580 -6.94 3.65 11.80
CA GLY A 580 -6.64 2.25 12.01
C GLY A 580 -7.36 1.71 13.24
N MET A 581 -7.95 0.53 13.13
CA MET A 581 -8.72 -0.10 14.22
C MET A 581 -7.93 -1.26 14.83
N ARG A 582 -8.01 -1.37 16.16
CA ARG A 582 -7.41 -2.48 16.90
C ARG A 582 -8.10 -3.80 16.58
N ALA A 583 -7.32 -4.78 16.12
CA ALA A 583 -7.80 -6.14 15.84
C ALA A 583 -7.53 -7.12 17.00
N ILE A 584 -6.42 -6.96 17.71
CA ILE A 584 -5.98 -7.80 18.83
C ILE A 584 -5.43 -6.94 19.96
N PHE A 585 -5.18 -7.53 21.12
CA PHE A 585 -4.52 -6.86 22.22
C PHE A 585 -3.00 -7.05 22.20
N PRO A 586 -2.20 -6.11 22.74
CA PRO A 586 -0.76 -6.27 22.83
C PRO A 586 -0.39 -7.43 23.78
N PRO A 587 0.78 -8.07 23.57
CA PRO A 587 1.22 -9.21 24.37
C PRO A 587 1.79 -8.80 25.74
N GLY A 588 1.68 -9.70 26.71
CA GLY A 588 2.33 -9.54 28.04
C GLY A 588 1.89 -8.28 28.78
N ASP A 589 2.86 -7.51 29.23
CA ASP A 589 2.69 -6.23 29.93
C ASP A 589 2.74 -5.01 29.00
N ALA A 590 2.81 -5.21 27.66
CA ALA A 590 2.85 -4.12 26.69
C ALA A 590 1.56 -3.27 26.75
N LYS A 591 1.70 -1.98 26.50
CA LYS A 591 0.62 -0.97 26.55
C LYS A 591 0.55 -0.16 25.26
N GLU A 592 -0.56 0.55 25.05
CA GLU A 592 -0.61 1.55 23.97
C GLU A 592 0.39 2.69 24.28
N ASP A 593 1.10 3.17 23.27
CA ASP A 593 2.22 4.09 23.46
C ASP A 593 1.83 5.40 24.13
N TRP A 594 0.61 5.91 23.87
CA TRP A 594 0.09 7.10 24.55
C TRP A 594 -0.13 6.88 26.06
N GLU A 595 -0.51 5.67 26.48
CA GLU A 595 -0.65 5.32 27.91
C GLU A 595 0.70 5.30 28.60
N ILE A 596 1.73 4.76 27.90
CA ILE A 596 3.12 4.75 28.38
C ILE A 596 3.61 6.19 28.59
N ILE A 597 3.33 7.07 27.62
CA ILE A 597 3.73 8.49 27.70
C ILE A 597 2.99 9.20 28.84
N CYS A 598 1.72 8.92 29.10
CA CYS A 598 0.99 9.44 30.24
C CYS A 598 1.60 8.97 31.56
N ALA A 599 1.89 7.67 31.72
CA ALA A 599 2.52 7.13 32.92
C ALA A 599 3.92 7.73 33.17
N LEU A 600 4.67 7.97 32.10
CA LEU A 600 5.97 8.63 32.16
C LEU A 600 5.83 10.10 32.59
N ALA A 601 4.83 10.82 32.08
CA ALA A 601 4.52 12.20 32.45
C ALA A 601 4.18 12.30 33.95
N ASP A 602 3.32 11.40 34.45
CA ASP A 602 2.95 11.34 35.86
C ASP A 602 4.18 11.11 36.76
N GLU A 603 5.06 10.17 36.39
CA GLU A 603 6.30 9.89 37.13
C GLU A 603 7.26 11.10 37.11
N LEU A 604 7.35 11.82 35.98
CA LEU A 604 8.16 13.04 35.84
C LEU A 604 7.49 14.28 36.44
N LYS A 605 6.29 14.14 37.01
CA LYS A 605 5.46 15.24 37.56
C LYS A 605 5.08 16.29 36.53
N CYS A 606 4.96 15.90 35.28
CA CYS A 606 4.42 16.71 34.21
C CYS A 606 2.92 16.44 34.07
N SER A 607 2.12 17.48 33.90
CA SER A 607 0.67 17.34 33.73
C SER A 607 0.33 17.34 32.21
N LEU A 608 -0.12 16.22 31.70
CA LEU A 608 -0.74 16.16 30.36
C LEU A 608 -2.25 16.45 30.48
N PRO A 609 -2.86 17.13 29.48
CA PRO A 609 -4.26 17.57 29.56
C PRO A 609 -5.28 16.43 29.26
N PHE A 610 -4.88 15.19 29.35
CA PHE A 610 -5.71 14.02 29.08
C PHE A 610 -5.26 12.79 29.90
N SER A 611 -6.23 11.93 30.19
CA SER A 611 -6.04 10.64 30.86
C SER A 611 -6.73 9.47 30.14
N SER A 612 -7.32 9.73 28.97
CA SER A 612 -7.95 8.72 28.11
C SER A 612 -7.75 9.07 26.64
N LEU A 613 -7.82 8.07 25.76
CA LEU A 613 -7.71 8.27 24.30
C LEU A 613 -8.74 9.27 23.78
N SER A 614 -9.97 9.24 24.32
CA SER A 614 -11.02 10.19 23.93
C SER A 614 -10.67 11.64 24.30
N GLN A 615 -10.10 11.87 25.49
CA GLN A 615 -9.65 13.19 25.90
C GLN A 615 -8.43 13.66 25.09
N LEU A 616 -7.49 12.76 24.81
CA LEU A 616 -6.35 13.03 23.95
C LEU A 616 -6.82 13.48 22.57
N ARG A 617 -7.74 12.73 21.93
CA ARG A 617 -8.31 13.10 20.64
C ARG A 617 -9.08 14.43 20.70
N SER A 618 -9.86 14.66 21.74
CA SER A 618 -10.55 15.95 21.91
C SER A 618 -9.58 17.12 22.02
N HIS A 619 -8.48 16.94 22.74
CA HIS A 619 -7.43 17.95 22.86
C HIS A 619 -6.69 18.13 21.54
N LEU A 620 -6.32 17.04 20.85
CA LEU A 620 -5.72 17.06 19.50
C LEU A 620 -6.60 17.83 18.50
N TYR A 621 -7.88 17.52 18.45
CA TYR A 621 -8.81 18.12 17.50
C TYR A 621 -9.06 19.63 17.77
N SER A 622 -8.97 20.05 19.03
CA SER A 622 -9.09 21.47 19.37
C SER A 622 -7.91 22.31 18.88
N HIS A 623 -6.70 21.72 18.81
CA HIS A 623 -5.48 22.41 18.35
C HIS A 623 -5.20 22.17 16.85
N HIS A 624 -5.60 21.01 16.34
CA HIS A 624 -5.40 20.57 14.97
C HIS A 624 -6.72 20.04 14.37
N PRO A 625 -7.69 20.93 14.01
CA PRO A 625 -9.05 20.53 13.62
C PRO A 625 -9.13 19.61 12.39
N HIS A 626 -8.13 19.63 11.51
CA HIS A 626 -8.11 18.80 10.30
C HIS A 626 -8.07 17.30 10.61
N PHE A 627 -7.56 16.88 11.77
CA PHE A 627 -7.57 15.45 12.17
C PHE A 627 -8.98 14.90 12.47
N MET A 628 -10.00 15.75 12.61
CA MET A 628 -11.40 15.30 12.70
C MET A 628 -11.97 14.79 11.37
N GLN A 629 -11.34 15.14 10.25
CA GLN A 629 -11.91 14.96 8.91
C GLN A 629 -11.42 13.63 8.34
N LEU A 630 -11.99 12.53 8.88
CA LEU A 630 -11.64 11.18 8.46
C LEU A 630 -12.04 10.93 7.01
N ASP A 631 -11.10 10.35 6.25
CA ASP A 631 -11.26 9.98 4.85
C ASP A 631 -11.59 11.13 3.87
N GLU A 632 -11.52 12.39 4.33
CA GLU A 632 -11.71 13.56 3.49
C GLU A 632 -10.37 14.11 2.99
N ILE A 633 -10.38 14.64 1.74
CA ILE A 633 -9.28 15.43 1.21
C ILE A 633 -9.78 16.84 1.00
N ARG A 634 -8.99 17.81 1.48
CA ARG A 634 -9.22 19.25 1.21
C ARG A 634 -8.00 19.83 0.53
N PRO A 635 -8.21 20.65 -0.51
CA PRO A 635 -7.12 21.40 -1.13
C PRO A 635 -6.38 22.25 -0.09
N SER A 636 -5.06 22.18 -0.12
CA SER A 636 -4.20 22.99 0.73
C SER A 636 -3.82 24.29 0.01
N ALA A 637 -3.64 25.39 0.77
CA ALA A 637 -3.19 26.67 0.22
C ALA A 637 -1.81 26.52 -0.44
N THR A 638 -1.66 27.09 -1.63
CA THR A 638 -0.44 26.95 -2.46
C THR A 638 0.58 28.06 -2.22
N ASP A 639 0.27 29.07 -1.41
CA ASP A 639 1.15 30.24 -1.13
C ASP A 639 2.55 29.81 -0.67
N GLY A 640 2.63 28.74 0.11
CA GLY A 640 3.89 28.18 0.57
C GLY A 640 4.77 27.62 -0.55
N ILE A 641 4.18 27.02 -1.59
CA ILE A 641 4.92 26.55 -2.76
C ILE A 641 5.51 27.76 -3.51
N TYR A 642 4.72 28.84 -3.67
CA TYR A 642 5.22 30.08 -4.27
C TYR A 642 6.30 30.77 -3.41
N ALA A 643 6.20 30.69 -2.08
CA ALA A 643 7.23 31.22 -1.18
C ALA A 643 8.53 30.39 -1.28
N LEU A 644 8.42 29.07 -1.34
CA LEU A 644 9.53 28.14 -1.52
C LEU A 644 10.25 28.38 -2.86
N ALA A 645 9.51 28.55 -3.95
CA ALA A 645 10.06 28.83 -5.27
C ALA A 645 10.90 30.12 -5.35
N LYS A 646 10.75 31.05 -4.41
CA LYS A 646 11.59 32.25 -4.32
C LYS A 646 12.99 31.99 -3.73
N LYS A 647 13.20 30.82 -3.10
CA LYS A 647 14.45 30.44 -2.47
C LYS A 647 15.38 29.62 -3.39
N VAL A 648 15.19 29.74 -4.71
CA VAL A 648 16.05 29.07 -5.69
C VAL A 648 17.53 29.40 -5.42
N GLY A 649 18.34 28.36 -5.25
CA GLY A 649 19.75 28.44 -4.99
C GLY A 649 20.55 27.43 -5.82
N LYS A 650 21.86 27.41 -5.62
CA LYS A 650 22.75 26.47 -6.28
C LYS A 650 22.70 25.13 -5.56
N MET A 651 22.23 24.09 -6.25
CA MET A 651 22.25 22.71 -5.77
C MET A 651 23.67 22.14 -5.77
N GLN A 652 23.97 21.29 -4.80
CA GLN A 652 25.20 20.49 -4.79
C GLN A 652 25.13 19.41 -5.87
N LYS A 653 26.28 19.12 -6.49
CA LYS A 653 26.37 18.04 -7.46
C LYS A 653 26.28 16.69 -6.77
N ARG A 654 25.16 16.00 -6.93
CA ARG A 654 24.91 14.66 -6.37
C ARG A 654 23.88 13.88 -7.16
N ASN A 655 23.91 12.56 -7.00
CA ASN A 655 22.89 11.68 -7.53
C ASN A 655 21.70 11.61 -6.55
N PHE A 656 20.51 11.40 -7.09
CA PHE A 656 19.28 11.12 -6.35
C PHE A 656 19.05 9.62 -6.36
N VAL A 657 19.09 9.01 -5.18
CA VAL A 657 18.96 7.56 -5.00
C VAL A 657 17.78 7.30 -4.07
N SER A 658 16.92 6.31 -4.41
CA SER A 658 15.81 5.91 -3.55
C SER A 658 16.28 5.56 -2.13
N THR A 659 15.48 5.89 -1.14
CA THR A 659 15.76 5.59 0.27
C THR A 659 15.42 4.16 0.65
N VAL A 660 14.61 3.47 -0.15
CA VAL A 660 14.22 2.08 0.08
C VAL A 660 15.21 1.15 -0.61
N GLU A 661 16.14 0.60 0.15
CA GLU A 661 17.12 -0.37 -0.34
C GLU A 661 16.52 -1.77 -0.53
N ASN A 662 15.62 -2.16 0.36
CA ASN A 662 14.98 -3.47 0.34
C ASN A 662 13.48 -3.33 0.64
N PHE A 663 12.66 -3.62 -0.38
CA PHE A 663 11.21 -3.54 -0.28
C PHE A 663 10.62 -4.41 0.85
N TYR A 664 11.16 -5.61 1.02
CA TYR A 664 10.64 -6.60 1.97
C TYR A 664 11.13 -6.40 3.42
N LEU A 665 12.17 -5.60 3.67
CA LEU A 665 12.79 -5.43 5.00
C LEU A 665 12.76 -3.97 5.47
N ALA A 666 11.74 -3.21 5.10
CA ALA A 666 11.68 -1.76 5.23
C ALA A 666 11.48 -1.24 6.66
N ASN A 667 11.00 -2.05 7.61
CA ASN A 667 10.75 -1.64 8.99
C ASN A 667 10.99 -2.79 9.99
N SER A 668 10.87 -2.50 11.30
CA SER A 668 11.15 -3.47 12.38
C SER A 668 10.25 -4.72 12.32
N ILE A 669 8.96 -4.58 11.97
CA ILE A 669 8.04 -5.73 11.84
C ILE A 669 8.44 -6.59 10.63
N ALA A 670 8.77 -5.94 9.50
CA ALA A 670 9.18 -6.62 8.28
C ALA A 670 10.50 -7.39 8.49
N ARG A 671 11.46 -6.83 9.23
CA ARG A 671 12.72 -7.49 9.57
C ARG A 671 12.53 -8.67 10.52
N ALA A 672 11.49 -8.68 11.33
CA ALA A 672 11.12 -9.83 12.17
C ALA A 672 10.41 -10.95 11.40
N SER A 673 9.90 -10.69 10.18
CA SER A 673 9.14 -11.64 9.37
C SER A 673 10.03 -12.63 8.62
N ALA A 674 9.87 -13.92 8.89
CA ALA A 674 10.55 -14.98 8.14
C ALA A 674 10.08 -15.04 6.67
N THR A 675 8.81 -14.76 6.43
CA THR A 675 8.23 -14.68 5.06
C THR A 675 8.88 -13.55 4.26
N MET A 676 9.02 -12.36 4.85
CA MET A 676 9.66 -11.22 4.20
C MET A 676 11.14 -11.48 3.94
N ALA A 677 11.85 -12.10 4.87
CA ALA A 677 13.25 -12.51 4.67
C ALA A 677 13.42 -13.47 3.48
N GLN A 678 12.53 -14.45 3.31
CA GLN A 678 12.54 -15.35 2.16
C GLN A 678 12.27 -14.60 0.84
N CYS A 679 11.32 -13.65 0.83
CA CYS A 679 11.03 -12.84 -0.33
C CYS A 679 12.22 -11.96 -0.72
N SER A 680 12.91 -11.38 0.25
CA SER A 680 14.13 -10.59 0.03
C SER A 680 15.23 -11.42 -0.64
N LEU A 681 15.47 -12.65 -0.18
CA LEU A 681 16.46 -13.55 -0.77
C LEU A 681 16.11 -13.94 -2.21
N VAL A 682 14.83 -14.19 -2.51
CA VAL A 682 14.37 -14.48 -3.87
C VAL A 682 14.56 -13.26 -4.78
N ALA A 683 14.17 -12.06 -4.34
CA ALA A 683 14.35 -10.84 -5.11
C ALA A 683 15.84 -10.59 -5.47
N GLN A 684 16.74 -10.65 -4.49
CA GLN A 684 18.19 -10.50 -4.69
C GLN A 684 18.76 -11.56 -5.66
N SER A 685 18.30 -12.80 -5.57
CA SER A 685 18.76 -13.88 -6.45
C SER A 685 18.29 -13.67 -7.91
N CYS A 686 17.12 -13.09 -8.11
CA CYS A 686 16.60 -12.76 -9.43
C CYS A 686 17.34 -11.58 -10.05
N GLU A 687 17.60 -10.51 -9.29
CA GLU A 687 18.39 -9.36 -9.75
C GLU A 687 19.80 -9.77 -10.16
N LYS A 688 20.46 -10.62 -9.39
CA LYS A 688 21.79 -11.15 -9.72
C LYS A 688 21.79 -11.93 -11.04
N ARG A 689 20.78 -12.78 -11.29
CA ARG A 689 20.66 -13.53 -12.55
C ARG A 689 20.45 -12.61 -13.76
N ILE A 690 19.64 -11.55 -13.62
CA ILE A 690 19.42 -10.57 -14.69
C ILE A 690 20.74 -9.85 -14.99
N PHE A 691 21.51 -9.46 -13.97
CA PHE A 691 22.78 -8.79 -14.12
C PHE A 691 23.84 -9.68 -14.78
N ASP A 692 23.92 -10.95 -14.40
CA ASP A 692 24.87 -11.92 -14.97
C ASP A 692 24.53 -12.23 -16.43
N SER A 693 23.23 -12.44 -16.76
CA SER A 693 22.80 -12.64 -18.16
C SER A 693 23.00 -11.41 -19.04
N ALA A 694 22.89 -10.21 -18.52
CA ALA A 694 23.19 -8.99 -19.25
C ALA A 694 24.69 -8.83 -19.54
N LYS A 695 25.57 -9.34 -18.68
CA LYS A 695 27.02 -9.37 -18.90
C LYS A 695 27.45 -10.42 -19.93
N GLU A 696 26.73 -11.53 -20.06
CA GLU A 696 27.02 -12.57 -21.06
C GLU A 696 26.58 -12.18 -22.48
N LEU A 697 25.67 -11.22 -22.60
CA LEU A 697 25.12 -10.73 -23.89
C LEU A 697 25.79 -9.44 -24.39
N GLY A 698 26.66 -8.81 -23.61
CA GLY A 698 27.48 -7.61 -23.97
C GLY A 698 28.93 -7.92 -24.14
#